data_b0a0ec8734dcec40d31e017204f9d50c
#
_entry.id   b0a0ec8734dcec40d31e017204f9d50c
#
_cell.length_a   1.000
_cell.length_b   1.000
_cell.length_c   1.000
_cell.angle_alpha   90.00
_cell.angle_beta   90.00
_cell.angle_gamma   90.00
#
_symmetry.space_group_name_H-M   'P 1'
#
loop_
_entity.id
_entity.type
_entity.pdbx_description
1 polymer ?
#
loop_
_entity_poly.entity_id
_entity_poly.type
_entity_poly.pdbx_seq_one_letter_code
_entity_poly.pdbx_strand_id
1 'polypeptide(L)'
;MKIKLTLFCFFICCLSLVHAQKFTLSGTIKDGENGEDIFDATVVVKELTNTGTKTNAYGFYSLTIPAGTYTFIYRMAGYDQKEITVELTENKQHNLELIPSKDIKNLQEVEVTAVKENDNITKSGMAVTTFTPKDIETIPVLFGEKDIVKTLQLTPGVKAAGDGNAGFYVRGGGADQNLVLLDEAPVYNASHLLGFFSVFNSDAIKDVSLYKSGIPAQYGGRASSVLDVKMREGNNKRFNVSGGIGLIASRLTVEGPIVKNKGSFIVSGRRTYMDLFLKASRKPELKSTKLYFYDLNLKANYNITSRDRLYLSGYFGRDNFSFNDEFGFKWGNGTGTIRWNRIVTEKMFSNTSFVFSNFNYAFDITSGGSKLKVGASIQDLNLKQDFDYFINNSNSLKFGFNVIYHTFKPGELKSTMSAINNFKIDNQYALEMGVYIQNDQKIGNWLSIMYGVRYSGFDYMGKGIAYSYDEKGKKTGEQEYGDFKTIKYHHFLEPRLSMSFILSEKNSLKIAYNRNAQFLHQLSNSSSSSPTDIWVPSTNNVKPQIADQVAMGYYRNFLDNMLVLTTEIYYKHLGNQIDYRNGASLFLNNEIEGGLVYGTGQAYGFELQFEKKKGKFTGWISYTLSRSLRKFKDINQGKQFPARQDRIHDLSVVAMYRINQKFALSGTFVFYTGDAVTFPSGKYEINGAVVPYYTERNGYRMPNYHRLDLGLTVYFKDRPKFEHNLNVSIYNVYAHRNTFMISFEEDKDNPGKTKAIQTSLFRLVPSITYNFKIK
;
A
#
# COMPACT_ATOMS: atom_id res chain seq x y z
N MET A 1 73.71 -9.61 -13.16
CA MET A 1 72.30 -10.00 -12.97
C MET A 1 71.54 -9.17 -11.89
N LYS A 2 72.24 -8.73 -10.82
CA LYS A 2 71.60 -7.91 -9.75
C LYS A 2 71.19 -6.51 -10.18
N ILE A 3 71.88 -5.83 -11.07
CA ILE A 3 71.53 -4.44 -11.53
C ILE A 3 70.29 -4.43 -12.45
N LYS A 4 70.01 -5.47 -13.23
CA LYS A 4 68.78 -5.55 -14.06
C LYS A 4 67.52 -5.82 -13.26
N LEU A 5 67.60 -6.47 -12.12
CA LEU A 5 66.50 -6.78 -11.24
C LEU A 5 66.09 -5.50 -10.46
N THR A 6 67.07 -4.70 -10.05
CA THR A 6 66.80 -3.43 -9.32
C THR A 6 66.16 -2.35 -10.21
N LEU A 7 66.58 -2.29 -11.51
CA LEU A 7 65.89 -1.38 -12.47
C LEU A 7 64.47 -1.86 -12.83
N PHE A 8 64.24 -3.17 -12.87
CA PHE A 8 62.89 -3.71 -13.12
C PHE A 8 61.93 -3.47 -11.93
N CYS A 9 62.40 -3.61 -10.69
CA CYS A 9 61.64 -3.26 -9.49
C CYS A 9 61.43 -1.73 -9.37
N PHE A 10 62.37 -0.92 -9.77
CA PHE A 10 62.23 0.55 -9.78
C PHE A 10 61.22 1.01 -10.86
N PHE A 11 61.16 0.33 -12.01
CA PHE A 11 60.17 0.62 -13.07
C PHE A 11 58.73 0.16 -12.70
N ILE A 12 58.61 -0.92 -11.88
CA ILE A 12 57.31 -1.35 -11.33
C ILE A 12 56.85 -0.44 -10.20
N CYS A 13 57.74 0.13 -9.38
CA CYS A 13 57.38 1.11 -8.36
C CYS A 13 57.04 2.51 -8.93
N CYS A 14 57.49 2.84 -10.14
CA CYS A 14 57.15 4.09 -10.82
C CYS A 14 55.87 4.04 -11.66
N LEU A 15 55.20 2.91 -11.77
CA LEU A 15 53.78 2.81 -12.10
C LEU A 15 52.93 3.22 -10.91
N SER A 16 53.19 4.40 -10.32
CA SER A 16 52.22 5.11 -9.53
C SER A 16 50.99 5.23 -10.39
N LEU A 17 50.00 4.45 -10.08
CA LEU A 17 48.63 4.62 -10.57
C LEU A 17 48.27 6.11 -10.35
N VAL A 18 48.35 6.89 -11.41
CA VAL A 18 47.75 8.23 -11.45
C VAL A 18 46.28 7.98 -11.29
N HIS A 19 45.82 7.83 -10.06
CA HIS A 19 44.41 7.86 -9.73
C HIS A 19 43.98 9.30 -10.01
N ALA A 20 43.37 9.52 -11.14
CA ALA A 20 42.74 10.81 -11.41
C ALA A 20 41.91 11.18 -10.20
N GLN A 21 42.21 12.28 -9.57
CA GLN A 21 41.49 12.77 -8.40
C GLN A 21 40.02 12.90 -8.73
N LYS A 22 39.15 12.27 -7.94
CA LYS A 22 37.71 12.25 -8.16
C LYS A 22 37.02 13.18 -7.19
N PHE A 23 36.06 13.93 -7.72
CA PHE A 23 35.22 14.82 -6.92
C PHE A 23 33.75 14.47 -7.10
N THR A 24 32.94 14.90 -6.12
CA THR A 24 31.50 14.61 -6.08
C THR A 24 30.71 15.87 -6.35
N LEU A 25 29.84 15.81 -7.36
CA LEU A 25 28.74 16.76 -7.51
C LEU A 25 27.50 16.19 -6.83
N SER A 26 26.95 16.88 -5.86
CA SER A 26 25.73 16.48 -5.15
C SER A 26 24.71 17.62 -5.11
N GLY A 27 23.47 17.33 -4.71
CA GLY A 27 22.45 18.36 -4.56
C GLY A 27 21.05 17.79 -4.54
N THR A 28 20.07 18.70 -4.60
CA THR A 28 18.65 18.35 -4.67
C THR A 28 18.01 18.89 -5.94
N ILE A 29 17.09 18.10 -6.52
CA ILE A 29 16.29 18.49 -7.68
C ILE A 29 14.84 18.68 -7.25
N LYS A 30 14.26 19.84 -7.57
CA LYS A 30 12.91 20.24 -7.19
C LYS A 30 12.08 20.66 -8.40
N ASP A 31 10.76 20.57 -8.25
CA ASP A 31 9.80 21.13 -9.19
C ASP A 31 9.77 22.66 -9.07
N GLY A 32 10.01 23.36 -10.17
CA GLY A 32 10.07 24.82 -10.21
C GLY A 32 8.70 25.51 -10.07
N GLU A 33 7.58 24.80 -10.26
CA GLU A 33 6.24 25.38 -10.08
C GLU A 33 5.73 25.32 -8.64
N ASN A 34 6.10 24.27 -7.89
CA ASN A 34 5.56 24.03 -6.54
C ASN A 34 6.62 23.83 -5.45
N GLY A 35 7.89 23.56 -5.83
CA GLY A 35 9.03 23.34 -4.94
C GLY A 35 9.11 21.97 -4.31
N GLU A 36 8.31 21.00 -4.75
CA GLU A 36 8.40 19.59 -4.32
C GLU A 36 9.68 18.92 -4.79
N ASP A 37 10.22 18.01 -3.99
CA ASP A 37 11.35 17.18 -4.37
C ASP A 37 10.99 16.23 -5.51
N ILE A 38 11.83 16.14 -6.54
CA ILE A 38 11.64 15.24 -7.66
C ILE A 38 12.40 13.94 -7.41
N PHE A 39 11.64 12.86 -7.22
CA PHE A 39 12.16 11.49 -7.12
C PHE A 39 12.55 10.96 -8.50
N ASP A 40 13.67 10.21 -8.56
CA ASP A 40 14.11 9.49 -9.76
C ASP A 40 14.51 10.38 -10.97
N ALA A 41 14.70 11.68 -10.75
CA ALA A 41 15.30 12.55 -11.77
C ALA A 41 16.71 12.06 -12.10
N THR A 42 17.06 12.04 -13.37
CA THR A 42 18.35 11.54 -13.86
C THR A 42 19.31 12.69 -14.05
N VAL A 43 20.55 12.52 -13.58
CA VAL A 43 21.69 13.43 -13.81
C VAL A 43 22.76 12.65 -14.57
N VAL A 44 23.05 13.04 -15.80
CA VAL A 44 24.07 12.40 -16.65
C VAL A 44 25.14 13.40 -17.06
N VAL A 45 26.34 12.89 -17.32
CA VAL A 45 27.47 13.69 -17.79
C VAL A 45 27.60 13.52 -19.32
N LYS A 46 27.55 14.62 -20.04
CA LYS A 46 27.55 14.63 -21.53
C LYS A 46 28.83 14.04 -22.10
N GLU A 47 29.96 14.38 -21.51
CA GLU A 47 31.32 14.00 -21.97
C GLU A 47 31.73 12.59 -21.51
N LEU A 48 31.02 11.98 -20.57
CA LEU A 48 31.35 10.66 -20.04
C LEU A 48 30.23 9.67 -20.34
N THR A 49 30.45 8.80 -21.32
CA THR A 49 29.46 7.79 -21.76
C THR A 49 29.01 6.91 -20.57
N ASN A 50 27.70 6.71 -20.44
CA ASN A 50 27.06 5.88 -19.40
C ASN A 50 27.32 6.32 -17.95
N THR A 51 27.78 7.57 -17.73
CA THR A 51 28.04 8.11 -16.40
C THR A 51 26.88 8.99 -15.95
N GLY A 52 26.21 8.59 -14.85
CA GLY A 52 25.09 9.32 -14.32
C GLY A 52 24.57 8.71 -13.03
N THR A 53 23.68 9.45 -12.37
CA THR A 53 23.01 9.06 -11.13
C THR A 53 21.54 9.44 -11.20
N LYS A 54 20.76 9.08 -10.17
CA LYS A 54 19.35 9.43 -10.01
C LYS A 54 19.11 10.00 -8.63
N THR A 55 18.08 10.84 -8.52
CA THR A 55 17.65 11.35 -7.21
C THR A 55 16.97 10.24 -6.39
N ASN A 56 17.23 10.26 -5.06
CA ASN A 56 16.49 9.44 -4.10
C ASN A 56 15.05 9.96 -3.88
N ALA A 57 14.30 9.35 -2.96
CA ALA A 57 12.91 9.73 -2.65
C ALA A 57 12.73 11.18 -2.21
N TYR A 58 13.80 11.85 -1.82
CA TYR A 58 13.84 13.23 -1.33
C TYR A 58 14.58 14.19 -2.26
N GLY A 59 14.67 13.81 -3.54
CA GLY A 59 15.30 14.64 -4.57
C GLY A 59 16.82 14.74 -4.49
N PHE A 60 17.49 14.08 -3.54
CA PHE A 60 18.94 14.13 -3.38
C PHE A 60 19.65 13.23 -4.41
N TYR A 61 20.71 13.76 -5.02
CA TYR A 61 21.59 13.03 -5.92
C TYR A 61 23.05 13.21 -5.53
N SER A 62 23.90 12.24 -5.92
CA SER A 62 25.34 12.27 -5.74
C SER A 62 26.02 11.56 -6.91
N LEU A 63 27.00 12.23 -7.55
CA LEU A 63 27.72 11.73 -8.70
C LEU A 63 29.22 12.02 -8.52
N THR A 64 30.04 10.98 -8.49
CA THR A 64 31.50 11.06 -8.29
C THR A 64 32.22 10.76 -9.61
N ILE A 65 32.99 11.75 -10.13
CA ILE A 65 33.71 11.65 -11.41
C ILE A 65 35.13 12.23 -11.28
N PRO A 66 36.05 11.97 -12.23
CA PRO A 66 37.37 12.61 -12.23
C PRO A 66 37.27 14.14 -12.26
N ALA A 67 38.36 14.81 -11.82
CA ALA A 67 38.49 16.26 -11.95
C ALA A 67 38.37 16.70 -13.43
N GLY A 68 37.70 17.80 -13.70
CA GLY A 68 37.50 18.33 -15.05
C GLY A 68 36.30 19.24 -15.17
N THR A 69 36.12 19.79 -16.35
CA THR A 69 34.93 20.61 -16.71
C THR A 69 33.95 19.74 -17.48
N TYR A 70 32.73 19.63 -16.97
CA TYR A 70 31.70 18.74 -17.53
C TYR A 70 30.36 19.43 -17.66
N THR A 71 29.59 19.03 -18.66
CA THR A 71 28.20 19.43 -18.88
C THR A 71 27.29 18.38 -18.27
N PHE A 72 26.58 18.75 -17.20
CA PHE A 72 25.60 17.91 -16.53
C PHE A 72 24.23 18.16 -17.15
N ILE A 73 23.56 17.07 -17.53
CA ILE A 73 22.22 17.09 -18.10
C ILE A 73 21.25 16.54 -17.06
N TYR A 74 20.30 17.37 -16.65
CA TYR A 74 19.24 17.07 -15.70
C TYR A 74 17.95 16.77 -16.46
N ARG A 75 17.37 15.60 -16.24
CA ARG A 75 16.18 15.11 -16.96
C ARG A 75 15.16 14.48 -16.03
N MET A 76 13.88 14.78 -16.30
CA MET A 76 12.75 14.07 -15.72
C MET A 76 11.60 14.09 -16.74
N ALA A 77 10.85 12.97 -16.86
CA ALA A 77 9.68 12.92 -17.73
C ALA A 77 8.67 14.01 -17.34
N GLY A 78 8.16 14.75 -18.33
CA GLY A 78 7.23 15.85 -18.09
C GLY A 78 7.88 17.18 -17.71
N TYR A 79 9.21 17.28 -17.69
CA TYR A 79 9.96 18.50 -17.39
C TYR A 79 10.90 18.86 -18.53
N ASP A 80 11.17 20.15 -18.68
CA ASP A 80 12.17 20.63 -19.60
C ASP A 80 13.56 20.19 -19.13
N GLN A 81 14.36 19.65 -20.07
CA GLN A 81 15.75 19.28 -19.81
C GLN A 81 16.57 20.52 -19.48
N LYS A 82 17.49 20.42 -18.52
CA LYS A 82 18.42 21.49 -18.20
C LYS A 82 19.86 21.03 -18.30
N GLU A 83 20.71 21.82 -18.94
CA GLU A 83 22.15 21.57 -19.08
C GLU A 83 22.93 22.63 -18.32
N ILE A 84 23.92 22.21 -17.55
CA ILE A 84 24.77 23.10 -16.74
C ILE A 84 26.20 22.62 -16.82
N THR A 85 27.11 23.49 -17.21
CA THR A 85 28.55 23.20 -17.22
C THR A 85 29.15 23.59 -15.89
N VAL A 86 29.85 22.65 -15.26
CA VAL A 86 30.50 22.80 -13.96
C VAL A 86 31.96 22.35 -14.06
N GLU A 87 32.87 23.22 -13.61
CA GLU A 87 34.26 22.84 -13.35
C GLU A 87 34.34 22.13 -11.99
N LEU A 88 34.72 20.86 -11.98
CA LEU A 88 34.76 20.00 -10.81
C LEU A 88 36.21 19.74 -10.39
N THR A 89 36.76 20.66 -9.59
CA THR A 89 38.11 20.63 -8.99
C THR A 89 38.07 20.35 -7.49
N GLU A 90 36.87 20.35 -6.92
CA GLU A 90 36.54 20.02 -5.51
C GLU A 90 35.11 19.45 -5.43
N ASN A 91 34.72 18.95 -4.27
CA ASN A 91 33.33 18.54 -4.05
C ASN A 91 32.41 19.76 -4.09
N LYS A 92 31.36 19.69 -4.93
CA LYS A 92 30.40 20.81 -5.11
C LYS A 92 28.99 20.38 -4.84
N GLN A 93 28.20 21.28 -4.22
CA GLN A 93 26.77 21.11 -4.05
C GLN A 93 26.04 22.01 -5.07
N HIS A 94 25.14 21.42 -5.87
CA HIS A 94 24.33 22.14 -6.85
C HIS A 94 22.86 21.74 -6.73
N ASN A 95 22.03 22.63 -6.19
CA ASN A 95 20.59 22.45 -6.10
C ASN A 95 19.92 23.04 -7.32
N LEU A 96 18.92 22.36 -7.87
CA LEU A 96 18.30 22.70 -9.14
C LEU A 96 16.77 22.63 -9.08
N GLU A 97 16.13 23.53 -9.82
CA GLU A 97 14.70 23.43 -10.14
C GLU A 97 14.53 23.06 -11.60
N LEU A 98 13.72 22.02 -11.89
CA LEU A 98 13.23 21.66 -13.21
C LEU A 98 11.84 22.27 -13.42
N ILE A 99 11.59 22.82 -14.60
CA ILE A 99 10.32 23.44 -14.93
C ILE A 99 9.47 22.43 -15.68
N PRO A 100 8.21 22.17 -15.27
CA PRO A 100 7.30 21.32 -16.05
C PRO A 100 7.17 21.84 -17.49
N SER A 101 7.29 20.94 -18.46
CA SER A 101 7.25 21.31 -19.88
C SER A 101 5.87 21.85 -20.26
N LYS A 102 5.85 23.06 -20.85
CA LYS A 102 4.61 23.71 -21.32
C LYS A 102 4.09 23.09 -22.62
N ASP A 103 4.96 22.46 -23.39
CA ASP A 103 4.61 21.85 -24.69
C ASP A 103 3.75 20.60 -24.55
N ILE A 104 3.69 20.00 -23.36
CA ILE A 104 2.75 18.90 -23.05
C ILE A 104 1.28 19.35 -23.23
N LYS A 105 0.97 20.64 -23.07
CA LYS A 105 -0.39 21.17 -23.32
C LYS A 105 -0.74 21.28 -24.82
N ASN A 106 0.26 21.36 -25.71
CA ASN A 106 0.08 21.55 -27.12
C ASN A 106 0.37 20.31 -27.98
N LEU A 107 1.06 19.31 -27.42
CA LEU A 107 1.24 18.04 -28.09
C LEU A 107 -0.08 17.27 -28.11
N GLN A 108 -0.51 16.87 -29.31
CA GLN A 108 -1.67 15.98 -29.52
C GLN A 108 -1.46 14.59 -28.87
N GLU A 109 -0.36 14.40 -28.19
CA GLU A 109 0.08 13.17 -27.54
C GLU A 109 0.26 13.40 -26.02
N VAL A 110 -0.68 12.89 -25.25
CA VAL A 110 -0.58 12.93 -23.77
C VAL A 110 0.42 11.86 -23.34
N GLU A 111 1.63 12.28 -22.98
CA GLU A 111 2.59 11.44 -22.32
C GLU A 111 2.29 11.41 -20.80
N VAL A 112 1.65 10.35 -20.36
CA VAL A 112 1.34 10.14 -18.94
C VAL A 112 2.32 9.13 -18.40
N THR A 113 3.50 9.58 -17.93
CA THR A 113 4.30 8.76 -17.01
C THR A 113 5.28 9.61 -16.23
N ALA A 114 5.15 9.61 -14.92
CA ALA A 114 6.18 10.07 -13.97
C ALA A 114 7.40 9.12 -13.90
N VAL A 115 7.40 8.05 -14.67
CA VAL A 115 8.43 7.00 -14.70
C VAL A 115 9.25 7.16 -15.97
N LYS A 116 10.58 7.08 -15.87
CA LYS A 116 11.49 7.10 -17.03
C LYS A 116 11.06 6.03 -18.02
N GLU A 117 11.10 6.33 -19.31
CA GLU A 117 10.61 5.46 -20.38
C GLU A 117 11.07 4.00 -20.32
N ASN A 118 12.29 3.71 -19.77
CA ASN A 118 12.88 2.37 -19.71
C ASN A 118 13.13 1.88 -18.29
N ASP A 119 12.53 2.49 -17.25
CA ASP A 119 12.77 2.06 -15.87
C ASP A 119 12.28 0.64 -15.58
N ASN A 120 11.19 0.23 -16.22
CA ASN A 120 10.71 -1.15 -16.17
C ASN A 120 11.72 -2.16 -16.71
N ILE A 121 12.67 -1.74 -17.57
CA ILE A 121 13.74 -2.57 -18.13
C ILE A 121 15.00 -2.50 -17.27
N THR A 122 15.44 -1.28 -16.89
CA THR A 122 16.80 -1.04 -16.36
C THR A 122 16.91 -1.13 -14.83
N LYS A 123 15.82 -0.92 -14.07
CA LYS A 123 15.85 -1.04 -12.60
C LYS A 123 15.82 -2.50 -12.15
N SER A 124 16.53 -2.80 -11.06
CA SER A 124 16.51 -4.12 -10.40
C SER A 124 15.15 -4.45 -9.80
N GLY A 125 14.35 -3.46 -9.40
CA GLY A 125 13.02 -3.67 -8.82
C GLY A 125 12.12 -4.51 -9.73
N MET A 126 11.53 -5.56 -9.17
CA MET A 126 10.61 -6.47 -9.85
C MET A 126 9.22 -6.38 -9.23
N ALA A 127 8.18 -6.46 -10.07
CA ALA A 127 6.77 -6.45 -9.63
C ALA A 127 6.40 -5.24 -8.77
N VAL A 128 6.92 -4.06 -9.14
CA VAL A 128 6.58 -2.79 -8.50
C VAL A 128 5.60 -2.03 -9.39
N THR A 129 4.45 -1.68 -8.84
CA THR A 129 3.43 -0.88 -9.53
C THR A 129 3.37 0.48 -8.86
N THR A 130 3.57 1.55 -9.61
CA THR A 130 3.49 2.94 -9.09
C THR A 130 2.44 3.71 -9.86
N PHE A 131 1.56 4.40 -9.12
CA PHE A 131 0.55 5.33 -9.65
C PHE A 131 0.65 6.69 -9.00
N THR A 132 0.34 7.72 -9.79
CA THR A 132 0.07 9.07 -9.31
C THR A 132 -1.42 9.38 -9.43
N PRO A 133 -1.95 10.40 -8.73
CA PRO A 133 -3.35 10.82 -8.90
C PRO A 133 -3.72 11.21 -10.34
N LYS A 134 -2.75 11.64 -11.13
CA LYS A 134 -2.92 11.98 -12.55
C LYS A 134 -3.22 10.74 -13.41
N ASP A 135 -2.57 9.61 -13.10
CA ASP A 135 -2.74 8.35 -13.86
C ASP A 135 -4.17 7.78 -13.70
N ILE A 136 -4.85 8.15 -12.62
CA ILE A 136 -6.20 7.66 -12.28
C ILE A 136 -7.31 8.69 -12.50
N GLU A 137 -6.98 9.88 -13.00
CA GLU A 137 -7.90 11.03 -13.03
C GLU A 137 -9.20 10.75 -13.79
N THR A 138 -9.15 9.98 -14.87
CA THR A 138 -10.29 9.71 -15.75
C THR A 138 -10.91 8.33 -15.55
N ILE A 139 -10.32 7.45 -14.73
CA ILE A 139 -10.82 6.10 -14.50
C ILE A 139 -12.18 6.18 -13.79
N PRO A 140 -13.24 5.51 -14.31
CA PRO A 140 -14.53 5.48 -13.64
C PRO A 140 -14.45 4.71 -12.33
N VAL A 141 -15.00 5.29 -11.28
CA VAL A 141 -15.00 4.71 -9.94
C VAL A 141 -16.38 4.78 -9.31
N LEU A 142 -16.63 3.91 -8.34
CA LEU A 142 -17.87 3.90 -7.59
C LEU A 142 -18.12 5.28 -6.94
N PHE A 143 -19.30 5.82 -7.09
CA PHE A 143 -19.72 7.11 -6.55
C PHE A 143 -18.93 8.33 -7.04
N GLY A 144 -18.11 8.21 -8.08
CA GLY A 144 -17.36 9.33 -8.67
C GLY A 144 -16.19 9.86 -7.82
N GLU A 145 -15.78 9.16 -6.78
CA GLU A 145 -14.64 9.53 -5.94
C GLU A 145 -13.38 8.81 -6.42
N LYS A 146 -12.34 9.58 -6.77
CA LYS A 146 -11.06 9.05 -7.24
C LYS A 146 -10.38 8.22 -6.15
N ASP A 147 -10.10 6.94 -6.41
CA ASP A 147 -9.55 6.01 -5.44
C ASP A 147 -8.35 5.24 -6.01
N ILE A 148 -7.17 5.55 -5.48
CA ILE A 148 -5.92 4.99 -5.98
C ILE A 148 -5.77 3.51 -5.60
N VAL A 149 -6.29 3.08 -4.45
CA VAL A 149 -6.25 1.67 -4.03
C VAL A 149 -7.19 0.82 -4.88
N LYS A 150 -8.38 1.36 -5.22
CA LYS A 150 -9.30 0.67 -6.14
C LYS A 150 -8.69 0.53 -7.55
N THR A 151 -7.88 1.49 -7.98
CA THR A 151 -7.15 1.39 -9.25
C THR A 151 -6.04 0.34 -9.19
N LEU A 152 -5.31 0.22 -8.07
CA LEU A 152 -4.31 -0.85 -7.88
C LEU A 152 -4.94 -2.25 -8.00
N GLN A 153 -6.19 -2.42 -7.57
CA GLN A 153 -6.93 -3.68 -7.71
C GLN A 153 -7.23 -4.07 -9.19
N LEU A 154 -7.00 -3.15 -10.14
CA LEU A 154 -7.11 -3.42 -11.60
C LEU A 154 -5.78 -3.88 -12.21
N THR A 155 -4.74 -4.08 -11.40
CA THR A 155 -3.41 -4.54 -11.84
C THR A 155 -3.20 -6.02 -11.55
N PRO A 156 -2.33 -6.72 -12.30
CA PRO A 156 -2.18 -8.17 -12.14
C PRO A 156 -1.61 -8.52 -10.76
N GLY A 157 -2.09 -9.64 -10.21
CA GLY A 157 -1.67 -10.15 -8.89
C GLY A 157 -2.25 -9.41 -7.69
N VAL A 158 -3.12 -8.41 -7.90
CA VAL A 158 -3.83 -7.66 -6.85
C VAL A 158 -5.32 -7.93 -6.96
N LYS A 159 -5.93 -8.53 -5.95
CA LYS A 159 -7.34 -8.92 -5.94
C LYS A 159 -8.11 -8.05 -4.95
N ALA A 160 -9.24 -7.50 -5.37
CA ALA A 160 -10.19 -6.86 -4.46
C ALA A 160 -10.80 -7.92 -3.54
N ALA A 161 -11.04 -7.59 -2.28
CA ALA A 161 -11.70 -8.50 -1.35
C ALA A 161 -13.24 -8.56 -1.55
N GLY A 162 -13.76 -8.07 -2.68
CA GLY A 162 -15.18 -8.01 -3.04
C GLY A 162 -15.79 -6.62 -2.79
N ASP A 163 -17.05 -6.44 -3.22
CA ASP A 163 -17.80 -5.22 -2.93
C ASP A 163 -18.03 -5.09 -1.43
N GLY A 164 -17.92 -3.87 -0.89
CA GLY A 164 -18.12 -3.60 0.54
C GLY A 164 -17.05 -4.23 1.45
N ASN A 165 -15.86 -4.50 0.94
CA ASN A 165 -14.75 -5.06 1.71
C ASN A 165 -13.53 -4.15 1.68
N ALA A 166 -12.95 -3.99 2.87
CA ALA A 166 -11.79 -3.12 3.12
C ALA A 166 -10.47 -3.64 2.55
N GLY A 167 -10.35 -4.95 2.33
CA GLY A 167 -9.09 -5.59 2.03
C GLY A 167 -8.75 -5.65 0.55
N PHE A 168 -7.47 -5.86 0.30
CA PHE A 168 -6.95 -6.35 -0.97
C PHE A 168 -5.96 -7.48 -0.70
N TYR A 169 -5.86 -8.40 -1.64
CA TYR A 169 -5.00 -9.56 -1.56
C TYR A 169 -3.92 -9.49 -2.62
N VAL A 170 -2.68 -9.80 -2.25
CA VAL A 170 -1.55 -9.77 -3.18
C VAL A 170 -0.91 -11.14 -3.25
N ARG A 171 -0.89 -11.73 -4.47
CA ARG A 171 -0.24 -13.02 -4.72
C ARG A 171 -0.61 -14.08 -3.68
N GLY A 172 -1.91 -14.23 -3.40
CA GLY A 172 -2.46 -15.23 -2.50
C GLY A 172 -2.22 -15.01 -1.01
N GLY A 173 -1.62 -13.89 -0.62
CA GLY A 173 -1.53 -13.48 0.78
C GLY A 173 -2.87 -12.97 1.32
N GLY A 174 -3.02 -12.96 2.65
CA GLY A 174 -4.15 -12.38 3.38
C GLY A 174 -4.17 -10.84 3.33
N ALA A 175 -5.30 -10.24 3.70
CA ALA A 175 -5.40 -8.78 3.76
C ALA A 175 -4.46 -8.17 4.83
N ASP A 176 -4.31 -8.84 5.97
CA ASP A 176 -3.42 -8.49 7.07
C ASP A 176 -1.94 -8.67 6.75
N GLN A 177 -1.62 -9.42 5.69
CA GLN A 177 -0.26 -9.69 5.25
C GLN A 177 0.31 -8.58 4.34
N ASN A 178 -0.43 -7.49 4.11
CA ASN A 178 0.03 -6.32 3.38
C ASN A 178 0.42 -5.21 4.35
N LEU A 179 1.64 -4.66 4.22
CA LEU A 179 2.04 -3.45 4.94
C LEU A 179 1.50 -2.24 4.18
N VAL A 180 0.63 -1.47 4.81
CA VAL A 180 0.08 -0.24 4.25
C VAL A 180 0.65 0.94 5.02
N LEU A 181 1.35 1.82 4.33
CA LEU A 181 2.01 3.00 4.90
C LEU A 181 1.45 4.29 4.30
N LEU A 182 1.24 5.29 5.13
CA LEU A 182 0.98 6.68 4.72
C LEU A 182 2.05 7.59 5.32
N ASP A 183 2.93 8.13 4.48
CA ASP A 183 4.10 8.89 4.91
C ASP A 183 4.87 8.20 6.06
N GLU A 184 5.18 6.90 5.86
CA GLU A 184 5.87 5.97 6.77
C GLU A 184 5.04 5.45 7.95
N ALA A 185 3.85 6.00 8.22
CA ALA A 185 2.98 5.56 9.30
C ALA A 185 2.14 4.34 8.89
N PRO A 186 2.10 3.24 9.67
CA PRO A 186 1.23 2.11 9.41
C PRO A 186 -0.26 2.51 9.49
N VAL A 187 -1.05 2.02 8.52
CA VAL A 187 -2.51 2.15 8.47
C VAL A 187 -3.13 0.76 8.57
N TYR A 188 -3.78 0.47 9.69
CA TYR A 188 -4.29 -0.89 9.98
C TYR A 188 -5.58 -1.24 9.24
N ASN A 189 -6.43 -0.26 8.97
CA ASN A 189 -7.60 -0.40 8.11
C ASN A 189 -7.58 0.72 7.08
N ALA A 190 -7.26 0.36 5.84
CA ALA A 190 -7.06 1.32 4.75
C ALA A 190 -8.37 1.72 4.05
N SER A 191 -9.55 1.62 4.74
CA SER A 191 -10.82 1.86 4.08
C SER A 191 -11.87 2.53 4.95
N HIS A 192 -12.78 3.25 4.26
CA HIS A 192 -14.00 3.85 4.78
C HIS A 192 -15.24 3.11 4.30
N LEU A 193 -16.36 3.28 5.04
CA LEU A 193 -17.67 2.71 4.73
C LEU A 193 -17.56 1.22 4.35
N LEU A 194 -16.93 0.42 5.23
CA LEU A 194 -16.79 -1.03 5.02
C LEU A 194 -16.11 -1.40 3.69
N GLY A 195 -15.21 -0.55 3.16
CA GLY A 195 -14.41 -0.85 1.97
C GLY A 195 -14.87 -0.24 0.66
N PHE A 196 -15.89 0.60 0.68
CA PHE A 196 -16.34 1.31 -0.53
C PHE A 196 -15.35 2.38 -0.96
N PHE A 197 -14.63 3.02 -0.03
CA PHE A 197 -13.63 4.03 -0.28
C PHE A 197 -12.33 3.69 0.44
N SER A 198 -11.20 4.05 -0.13
CA SER A 198 -9.94 4.04 0.61
C SER A 198 -9.82 5.26 1.51
N VAL A 199 -8.99 5.14 2.55
CA VAL A 199 -8.64 6.27 3.44
C VAL A 199 -7.77 7.32 2.73
N PHE A 200 -7.28 7.05 1.54
CA PHE A 200 -6.35 7.89 0.81
C PHE A 200 -7.09 8.91 -0.06
N ASN A 201 -7.10 10.17 0.40
CA ASN A 201 -7.63 11.28 -0.38
C ASN A 201 -6.67 11.62 -1.53
N SER A 202 -7.11 11.41 -2.78
CA SER A 202 -6.30 11.59 -3.99
C SER A 202 -5.71 13.01 -4.13
N ASP A 203 -6.36 14.05 -3.58
CA ASP A 203 -5.87 15.42 -3.65
C ASP A 203 -4.66 15.66 -2.74
N ALA A 204 -4.49 14.85 -1.68
CA ALA A 204 -3.37 14.91 -0.74
C ALA A 204 -2.22 13.95 -1.08
N ILE A 205 -2.40 13.03 -2.05
CA ILE A 205 -1.41 12.00 -2.38
C ILE A 205 -0.49 12.49 -3.51
N LYS A 206 0.81 12.18 -3.39
CA LYS A 206 1.84 12.40 -4.40
C LYS A 206 1.98 11.18 -5.32
N ASP A 207 2.29 10.04 -4.74
CA ASP A 207 2.43 8.76 -5.42
C ASP A 207 2.11 7.60 -4.49
N VAL A 208 1.81 6.46 -5.10
CA VAL A 208 1.59 5.19 -4.42
C VAL A 208 2.41 4.11 -5.10
N SER A 209 3.21 3.38 -4.33
CA SER A 209 4.04 2.29 -4.81
C SER A 209 3.66 0.98 -4.13
N LEU A 210 3.26 -0.02 -4.91
CA LEU A 210 2.96 -1.37 -4.44
C LEU A 210 4.11 -2.31 -4.82
N TYR A 211 4.75 -2.89 -3.82
CA TYR A 211 5.80 -3.90 -3.96
C TYR A 211 5.18 -5.28 -3.77
N LYS A 212 5.02 -6.06 -4.85
CA LYS A 212 4.49 -7.44 -4.84
C LYS A 212 5.60 -8.49 -4.72
N SER A 213 6.83 -8.14 -5.12
CA SER A 213 8.07 -8.93 -5.02
C SER A 213 9.27 -7.98 -5.02
N GLY A 214 10.46 -8.51 -4.77
CA GLY A 214 11.67 -7.67 -4.70
C GLY A 214 11.53 -6.53 -3.69
N ILE A 215 10.92 -6.82 -2.54
CA ILE A 215 10.62 -5.84 -1.48
C ILE A 215 11.94 -5.34 -0.90
N PRO A 216 12.22 -4.02 -0.88
CA PRO A 216 13.42 -3.46 -0.28
C PRO A 216 13.58 -3.83 1.20
N ALA A 217 14.85 -4.00 1.66
CA ALA A 217 15.15 -4.47 3.01
C ALA A 217 14.70 -3.52 4.13
N GLN A 218 14.46 -2.25 3.82
CA GLN A 218 13.91 -1.26 4.76
C GLN A 218 12.49 -1.59 5.24
N TYR A 219 11.73 -2.39 4.49
CA TYR A 219 10.38 -2.81 4.86
C TYR A 219 10.37 -4.18 5.51
N GLY A 220 9.55 -4.37 6.53
CA GLY A 220 9.38 -5.62 7.26
C GLY A 220 8.03 -5.72 7.96
N GLY A 221 7.83 -6.78 8.74
CA GLY A 221 6.65 -6.96 9.61
C GLY A 221 5.38 -7.45 8.90
N ARG A 222 5.39 -7.69 7.57
CA ARG A 222 4.25 -8.25 6.81
C ARG A 222 4.71 -9.26 5.78
N ALA A 223 3.91 -10.31 5.59
CA ALA A 223 4.29 -11.50 4.82
C ALA A 223 4.04 -11.41 3.31
N SER A 224 3.22 -10.47 2.80
CA SER A 224 2.77 -10.49 1.40
C SER A 224 3.29 -9.36 0.53
N SER A 225 2.99 -8.13 0.86
CA SER A 225 3.33 -6.95 0.04
C SER A 225 3.52 -5.69 0.87
N VAL A 226 4.01 -4.63 0.22
CA VAL A 226 4.10 -3.30 0.82
C VAL A 226 3.41 -2.29 -0.09
N LEU A 227 2.46 -1.55 0.45
CA LEU A 227 1.83 -0.39 -0.16
C LEU A 227 2.37 0.87 0.52
N ASP A 228 3.24 1.59 -0.16
CA ASP A 228 3.84 2.84 0.31
C ASP A 228 3.14 4.02 -0.35
N VAL A 229 2.40 4.80 0.46
CA VAL A 229 1.63 5.97 0.02
C VAL A 229 2.30 7.23 0.53
N LYS A 230 2.72 8.10 -0.38
CA LYS A 230 3.36 9.37 -0.06
C LYS A 230 2.40 10.52 -0.25
N MET A 231 2.35 11.40 0.74
CA MET A 231 1.57 12.64 0.66
C MET A 231 2.34 13.73 -0.10
N ARG A 232 1.59 14.61 -0.79
CA ARG A 232 2.12 15.83 -1.43
C ARG A 232 2.66 16.79 -0.37
N GLU A 233 3.59 17.63 -0.77
CA GLU A 233 4.24 18.58 0.14
C GLU A 233 3.57 19.97 0.20
N GLY A 234 2.68 20.26 -0.73
CA GLY A 234 2.10 21.59 -0.91
C GLY A 234 3.00 22.53 -1.70
N ASN A 235 2.45 23.65 -2.14
CA ASN A 235 3.12 24.60 -3.01
C ASN A 235 3.87 25.66 -2.19
N ASN A 236 5.19 25.77 -2.34
CA ASN A 236 6.01 26.74 -1.63
C ASN A 236 6.17 28.10 -2.36
N LYS A 237 5.53 28.24 -3.54
CA LYS A 237 5.62 29.46 -4.39
C LYS A 237 4.37 30.33 -4.26
N ARG A 238 3.17 29.69 -4.23
CA ARG A 238 1.87 30.36 -4.25
C ARG A 238 0.80 29.57 -3.49
N PHE A 239 -0.28 30.22 -3.11
CA PHE A 239 -1.47 29.59 -2.57
C PHE A 239 -2.30 28.99 -3.70
N ASN A 240 -2.79 27.76 -3.49
CA ASN A 240 -3.74 27.12 -4.36
C ASN A 240 -4.88 26.54 -3.52
N VAL A 241 -6.09 26.51 -4.11
CA VAL A 241 -7.24 25.84 -3.55
C VAL A 241 -7.80 24.90 -4.62
N SER A 242 -7.99 23.64 -4.27
CA SER A 242 -8.62 22.66 -5.16
C SER A 242 -9.64 21.85 -4.41
N GLY A 243 -10.59 21.26 -5.15
CA GLY A 243 -11.61 20.44 -4.53
C GLY A 243 -12.52 19.76 -5.53
N GLY A 244 -13.48 19.00 -4.98
CA GLY A 244 -14.50 18.33 -5.75
C GLY A 244 -15.81 18.27 -4.97
N ILE A 245 -16.91 18.45 -5.69
CA ILE A 245 -18.27 18.29 -5.16
C ILE A 245 -18.93 17.19 -5.99
N GLY A 246 -19.12 16.04 -5.36
CA GLY A 246 -19.77 14.88 -5.95
C GLY A 246 -21.17 14.66 -5.40
N LEU A 247 -21.85 13.64 -5.91
CA LEU A 247 -23.20 13.30 -5.48
C LEU A 247 -23.25 12.92 -3.99
N ILE A 248 -22.24 12.20 -3.48
CA ILE A 248 -22.25 11.67 -2.10
C ILE A 248 -21.03 12.07 -1.26
N ALA A 249 -20.04 12.71 -1.85
CA ALA A 249 -18.82 13.14 -1.16
C ALA A 249 -18.36 14.50 -1.69
N SER A 250 -17.74 15.28 -0.80
CA SER A 250 -17.03 16.51 -1.16
C SER A 250 -15.66 16.51 -0.52
N ARG A 251 -14.70 17.16 -1.21
CA ARG A 251 -13.35 17.34 -0.74
C ARG A 251 -12.88 18.76 -1.03
N LEU A 252 -11.98 19.25 -0.18
CA LEU A 252 -11.36 20.55 -0.29
C LEU A 252 -9.90 20.46 0.15
N THR A 253 -9.02 21.02 -0.66
CA THR A 253 -7.57 21.08 -0.39
C THR A 253 -7.10 22.51 -0.52
N VAL A 254 -6.36 22.96 0.50
CA VAL A 254 -5.70 24.26 0.54
C VAL A 254 -4.21 24.04 0.73
N GLU A 255 -3.40 24.63 -0.11
CA GLU A 255 -1.95 24.55 -0.06
C GLU A 255 -1.28 25.90 -0.28
N GLY A 256 -0.11 26.09 0.29
CA GLY A 256 0.63 27.33 0.10
C GLY A 256 1.95 27.39 0.85
N PRO A 257 2.71 28.48 0.66
CA PRO A 257 3.96 28.69 1.36
C PRO A 257 3.72 29.04 2.85
N ILE A 258 4.48 28.38 3.75
CA ILE A 258 4.70 28.86 5.11
C ILE A 258 5.65 30.07 5.04
N VAL A 259 6.77 29.87 4.33
CA VAL A 259 7.70 30.91 3.92
C VAL A 259 8.05 30.63 2.47
N LYS A 260 7.87 31.63 1.60
CA LYS A 260 8.09 31.48 0.15
C LYS A 260 9.48 30.90 -0.16
N ASN A 261 9.54 29.87 -0.98
CA ASN A 261 10.72 29.11 -1.37
C ASN A 261 11.45 28.35 -0.23
N LYS A 262 10.97 28.41 1.01
CA LYS A 262 11.60 27.73 2.15
C LYS A 262 10.75 26.61 2.75
N GLY A 263 9.44 26.76 2.74
CA GLY A 263 8.56 25.75 3.30
C GLY A 263 7.13 25.91 2.82
N SER A 264 6.39 24.81 2.85
CA SER A 264 5.00 24.74 2.39
C SER A 264 4.13 23.96 3.35
N PHE A 265 2.83 24.14 3.19
CA PHE A 265 1.82 23.32 3.84
C PHE A 265 0.76 22.88 2.84
N ILE A 266 0.11 21.78 3.15
CA ILE A 266 -1.11 21.29 2.51
C ILE A 266 -2.06 20.79 3.59
N VAL A 267 -3.32 21.18 3.49
CA VAL A 267 -4.44 20.68 4.31
C VAL A 267 -5.52 20.21 3.35
N SER A 268 -5.94 18.97 3.49
CA SER A 268 -6.98 18.38 2.64
C SER A 268 -8.00 17.66 3.49
N GLY A 269 -9.27 18.04 3.36
CA GLY A 269 -10.39 17.41 4.02
C GLY A 269 -11.36 16.79 3.03
N ARG A 270 -11.97 15.67 3.43
CA ARG A 270 -13.02 14.98 2.66
C ARG A 270 -14.11 14.51 3.62
N ARG A 271 -15.37 14.58 3.15
CA ARG A 271 -16.53 14.06 3.87
C ARG A 271 -17.53 13.47 2.89
N THR A 272 -18.14 12.32 3.27
CA THR A 272 -19.34 11.81 2.63
C THR A 272 -20.59 12.29 3.38
N TYR A 273 -21.70 12.37 2.66
CA TYR A 273 -22.98 12.82 3.20
C TYR A 273 -24.16 11.93 2.78
N MET A 274 -23.94 10.61 2.77
CA MET A 274 -25.02 9.61 2.56
C MET A 274 -26.16 9.80 3.57
N ASP A 275 -25.84 10.21 4.79
CA ASP A 275 -26.81 10.54 5.85
C ASP A 275 -27.83 11.61 5.44
N LEU A 276 -27.46 12.56 4.57
CA LEU A 276 -28.39 13.58 4.08
C LEU A 276 -29.48 12.99 3.18
N PHE A 277 -29.14 12.00 2.35
CA PHE A 277 -30.11 11.27 1.52
C PHE A 277 -31.03 10.40 2.37
N LEU A 278 -30.50 9.76 3.42
CA LEU A 278 -31.29 8.96 4.35
C LEU A 278 -32.32 9.82 5.11
N LYS A 279 -31.97 11.06 5.49
CA LYS A 279 -32.86 12.00 6.14
C LYS A 279 -34.06 12.41 5.25
N ALA A 280 -33.87 12.37 3.92
CA ALA A 280 -34.95 12.63 2.96
C ALA A 280 -35.92 11.44 2.77
N SER A 281 -35.61 10.27 3.35
CA SER A 281 -36.45 9.07 3.28
C SER A 281 -37.81 9.30 3.97
N ARG A 282 -38.85 8.60 3.48
CA ARG A 282 -40.16 8.55 4.14
C ARG A 282 -40.19 7.57 5.33
N LYS A 283 -39.23 6.66 5.42
CA LYS A 283 -39.14 5.65 6.50
C LYS A 283 -38.49 6.27 7.73
N PRO A 284 -39.13 6.29 8.91
CA PRO A 284 -38.59 6.90 10.13
C PRO A 284 -37.24 6.32 10.53
N GLU A 285 -37.04 5.00 10.42
CA GLU A 285 -35.84 4.29 10.79
C GLU A 285 -34.62 4.75 9.97
N LEU A 286 -34.84 5.13 8.71
CA LEU A 286 -33.77 5.64 7.85
C LEU A 286 -33.45 7.11 8.15
N LYS A 287 -34.42 7.91 8.64
CA LYS A 287 -34.16 9.32 8.98
C LYS A 287 -33.20 9.48 10.15
N SER A 288 -33.24 8.58 11.12
CA SER A 288 -32.33 8.55 12.30
C SER A 288 -30.99 7.88 11.99
N THR A 289 -30.87 7.18 10.84
CA THR A 289 -29.66 6.49 10.45
C THR A 289 -28.56 7.48 10.05
N LYS A 290 -27.37 7.33 10.65
CA LYS A 290 -26.15 8.06 10.31
C LYS A 290 -25.25 7.12 9.51
N LEU A 291 -24.76 7.59 8.36
CA LEU A 291 -23.82 6.85 7.51
C LEU A 291 -22.91 7.84 6.79
N TYR A 292 -21.80 8.12 7.39
CA TYR A 292 -20.80 9.03 6.82
C TYR A 292 -19.41 8.71 7.32
N PHE A 293 -18.41 9.15 6.57
CA PHE A 293 -17.05 9.31 7.05
C PHE A 293 -16.53 10.71 6.78
N TYR A 294 -15.49 11.06 7.47
CA TYR A 294 -14.65 12.22 7.17
C TYR A 294 -13.19 11.90 7.38
N ASP A 295 -12.33 12.55 6.62
CA ASP A 295 -10.90 12.49 6.80
C ASP A 295 -10.25 13.87 6.65
N LEU A 296 -9.10 13.99 7.29
CA LEU A 296 -8.24 15.17 7.26
C LEU A 296 -6.81 14.72 7.04
N ASN A 297 -6.16 15.29 6.05
CA ASN A 297 -4.74 15.14 5.76
C ASN A 297 -4.04 16.48 5.97
N LEU A 298 -2.91 16.44 6.66
CA LEU A 298 -2.06 17.61 6.92
C LEU A 298 -0.63 17.24 6.59
N LYS A 299 0.07 18.09 5.83
CA LYS A 299 1.53 18.01 5.71
C LYS A 299 2.13 19.40 5.66
N ALA A 300 3.24 19.56 6.35
CA ALA A 300 4.03 20.78 6.34
C ALA A 300 5.51 20.43 6.22
N ASN A 301 6.30 21.28 5.59
CA ASN A 301 7.73 21.12 5.51
C ASN A 301 8.44 22.46 5.60
N TYR A 302 9.69 22.43 6.08
CA TYR A 302 10.50 23.62 6.19
C TYR A 302 12.00 23.31 6.03
N ASN A 303 12.68 24.04 5.14
CA ASN A 303 14.13 23.97 5.00
C ASN A 303 14.78 24.80 6.11
N ILE A 304 15.36 24.14 7.12
CA ILE A 304 16.07 24.80 8.23
C ILE A 304 17.39 25.37 7.71
N THR A 305 18.14 24.54 6.97
CA THR A 305 19.39 24.91 6.28
C THR A 305 19.35 24.41 4.83
N SER A 306 20.43 24.61 4.08
CA SER A 306 20.59 23.99 2.75
C SER A 306 20.73 22.46 2.80
N ARG A 307 21.06 21.90 3.98
CA ARG A 307 21.30 20.46 4.22
C ARG A 307 20.22 19.80 5.09
N ASP A 308 19.42 20.59 5.80
CA ASP A 308 18.44 20.09 6.78
C ASP A 308 17.03 20.52 6.42
N ARG A 309 16.11 19.55 6.37
CA ARG A 309 14.70 19.78 6.12
C ARG A 309 13.84 18.99 7.10
N LEU A 310 12.86 19.66 7.68
CA LEU A 310 11.90 19.08 8.61
C LEU A 310 10.56 18.92 7.92
N TYR A 311 9.88 17.80 8.20
CA TYR A 311 8.52 17.51 7.76
C TYR A 311 7.64 17.14 8.95
N LEU A 312 6.42 17.57 8.88
CA LEU A 312 5.33 17.15 9.75
C LEU A 312 4.20 16.65 8.86
N SER A 313 3.75 15.42 9.04
CA SER A 313 2.55 14.92 8.36
C SER A 313 1.61 14.27 9.35
N GLY A 314 0.31 14.31 9.06
CA GLY A 314 -0.73 13.73 9.88
C GLY A 314 -1.96 13.36 9.05
N TYR A 315 -2.62 12.32 9.49
CA TYR A 315 -3.88 11.84 8.95
C TYR A 315 -4.84 11.53 10.09
N PHE A 316 -6.08 11.92 9.93
CA PHE A 316 -7.17 11.53 10.81
C PHE A 316 -8.39 11.19 9.98
N GLY A 317 -8.91 9.97 10.12
CA GLY A 317 -10.11 9.50 9.44
C GLY A 317 -11.04 8.78 10.39
N ARG A 318 -12.35 9.03 10.26
CA ARG A 318 -13.38 8.44 11.12
C ARG A 318 -14.63 8.09 10.33
N ASP A 319 -15.06 6.85 10.50
CA ASP A 319 -16.35 6.36 10.06
C ASP A 319 -17.37 6.39 11.19
N ASN A 320 -18.61 6.70 10.85
CA ASN A 320 -19.74 6.70 11.77
C ASN A 320 -20.95 6.07 11.08
N PHE A 321 -21.32 4.89 11.56
CA PHE A 321 -22.58 4.24 11.23
C PHE A 321 -23.44 4.15 12.48
N SER A 322 -24.70 4.57 12.39
CA SER A 322 -25.66 4.41 13.47
C SER A 322 -27.03 4.11 12.85
N PHE A 323 -27.68 3.07 13.34
CA PHE A 323 -29.02 2.68 12.92
C PHE A 323 -30.00 2.88 14.07
N ASN A 324 -31.03 3.72 13.82
CA ASN A 324 -32.13 4.01 14.74
C ASN A 324 -31.70 4.43 16.17
N ASP A 325 -30.49 5.02 16.31
CA ASP A 325 -29.86 5.34 17.59
C ASP A 325 -29.76 4.16 18.59
N GLU A 326 -30.17 2.95 18.19
CA GLU A 326 -30.09 1.71 18.97
C GLU A 326 -28.76 0.97 18.76
N PHE A 327 -28.22 1.02 17.52
CA PHE A 327 -26.95 0.44 17.16
C PHE A 327 -26.02 1.49 16.57
N GLY A 328 -24.81 1.59 17.10
CA GLY A 328 -23.77 2.46 16.59
C GLY A 328 -22.47 1.70 16.34
N PHE A 329 -21.79 2.01 15.23
CA PHE A 329 -20.48 1.48 14.91
C PHE A 329 -19.57 2.58 14.39
N LYS A 330 -18.41 2.75 15.05
CA LYS A 330 -17.42 3.77 14.72
C LYS A 330 -16.06 3.14 14.62
N TRP A 331 -15.28 3.51 13.60
CA TRP A 331 -13.89 3.09 13.48
C TRP A 331 -13.06 4.17 12.79
N GLY A 332 -11.74 4.07 12.88
CA GLY A 332 -10.87 5.02 12.18
C GLY A 332 -9.41 4.90 12.54
N ASN A 333 -8.59 5.61 11.78
CA ASN A 333 -7.16 5.74 11.96
C ASN A 333 -6.77 7.17 12.31
N GLY A 334 -5.73 7.31 13.12
CA GLY A 334 -5.02 8.56 13.35
C GLY A 334 -3.53 8.31 13.23
N THR A 335 -2.82 9.05 12.38
CA THR A 335 -1.37 8.93 12.22
C THR A 335 -0.69 10.28 12.29
N GLY A 336 0.55 10.29 12.76
CA GLY A 336 1.42 11.47 12.78
C GLY A 336 2.87 11.08 12.54
N THR A 337 3.58 11.83 11.70
CA THR A 337 5.00 11.61 11.41
C THR A 337 5.75 12.92 11.49
N ILE A 338 6.80 12.94 12.31
CA ILE A 338 7.83 13.99 12.29
C ILE A 338 9.05 13.38 11.62
N ARG A 339 9.55 14.04 10.56
CA ARG A 339 10.68 13.55 9.77
C ARG A 339 11.73 14.63 9.62
N TRP A 340 12.98 14.24 9.84
CA TRP A 340 14.14 15.11 9.62
C TRP A 340 15.04 14.48 8.55
N ASN A 341 15.16 15.18 7.44
CA ASN A 341 16.04 14.82 6.34
C ASN A 341 17.32 15.67 6.42
N ARG A 342 18.48 15.01 6.32
CA ARG A 342 19.79 15.66 6.37
C ARG A 342 20.73 15.13 5.29
N ILE A 343 21.35 16.04 4.54
CA ILE A 343 22.52 15.77 3.71
C ILE A 343 23.73 15.76 4.65
N VAL A 344 24.18 14.56 5.06
CA VAL A 344 25.30 14.38 6.02
C VAL A 344 26.61 14.73 5.37
N THR A 345 26.85 14.17 4.17
CA THR A 345 27.99 14.48 3.30
C THR A 345 27.52 14.54 1.85
N GLU A 346 28.41 14.86 0.90
CA GLU A 346 28.11 14.87 -0.53
C GLU A 346 27.68 13.48 -1.06
N LYS A 347 27.96 12.41 -0.30
CA LYS A 347 27.62 11.01 -0.66
C LYS A 347 26.62 10.37 0.27
N MET A 348 26.24 11.02 1.36
CA MET A 348 25.42 10.40 2.40
C MET A 348 24.22 11.25 2.77
N PHE A 349 23.05 10.67 2.65
CA PHE A 349 21.76 11.23 3.05
C PHE A 349 21.19 10.45 4.22
N SER A 350 20.53 11.13 5.16
CA SER A 350 19.91 10.56 6.35
C SER A 350 18.44 10.96 6.42
N ASN A 351 17.60 10.00 6.81
CA ASN A 351 16.18 10.20 7.07
C ASN A 351 15.86 9.65 8.47
N THR A 352 15.53 10.53 9.41
CA THR A 352 15.11 10.20 10.77
C THR A 352 13.63 10.47 10.91
N SER A 353 12.84 9.48 11.31
CA SER A 353 11.39 9.62 11.46
C SER A 353 10.92 9.13 12.82
N PHE A 354 10.08 9.94 13.48
CA PHE A 354 9.29 9.53 14.62
C PHE A 354 7.83 9.45 14.19
N VAL A 355 7.23 8.26 14.35
CA VAL A 355 5.91 7.95 13.81
C VAL A 355 4.99 7.49 14.93
N PHE A 356 3.79 8.05 14.94
CA PHE A 356 2.65 7.62 15.73
C PHE A 356 1.58 7.05 14.82
N SER A 357 0.99 5.90 15.19
CA SER A 357 -0.20 5.34 14.54
C SER A 357 -1.18 4.81 15.58
N ASN A 358 -2.46 5.01 15.34
CA ASN A 358 -3.54 4.49 16.17
C ASN A 358 -4.72 4.10 15.28
N PHE A 359 -5.17 2.86 15.43
CA PHE A 359 -6.43 2.37 14.89
C PHE A 359 -7.35 1.97 16.03
N ASN A 360 -8.63 2.35 15.95
CA ASN A 360 -9.61 1.93 16.95
C ASN A 360 -10.99 1.75 16.33
N TYR A 361 -11.77 0.88 16.97
CA TYR A 361 -13.21 0.75 16.69
C TYR A 361 -14.03 0.65 17.97
N ALA A 362 -15.32 0.97 17.86
CA ALA A 362 -16.29 0.82 18.94
C ALA A 362 -17.69 0.51 18.40
N PHE A 363 -18.37 -0.42 19.07
CA PHE A 363 -19.80 -0.65 18.95
C PHE A 363 -20.52 -0.03 20.11
N ASP A 364 -21.65 0.61 19.84
CA ASP A 364 -22.57 1.12 20.85
C ASP A 364 -23.93 0.46 20.60
N ILE A 365 -24.49 -0.23 21.60
CA ILE A 365 -25.84 -0.80 21.57
C ILE A 365 -26.66 -0.12 22.67
N THR A 366 -27.81 0.42 22.31
CA THR A 366 -28.73 1.07 23.25
C THR A 366 -30.07 0.33 23.22
N SER A 367 -30.54 -0.13 24.37
CA SER A 367 -31.83 -0.82 24.51
C SER A 367 -32.48 -0.42 25.82
N GLY A 368 -33.74 0.07 25.79
CA GLY A 368 -34.47 0.44 26.99
C GLY A 368 -33.77 1.49 27.88
N GLY A 369 -33.02 2.43 27.28
CA GLY A 369 -32.24 3.45 28.00
C GLY A 369 -30.89 2.97 28.53
N SER A 370 -30.63 1.68 28.49
CA SER A 370 -29.35 1.08 28.88
C SER A 370 -28.39 1.02 27.72
N LYS A 371 -27.08 1.15 27.98
CA LYS A 371 -26.03 1.19 26.96
C LYS A 371 -25.01 0.06 27.16
N LEU A 372 -24.65 -0.56 26.06
CA LEU A 372 -23.54 -1.50 25.96
C LEU A 372 -22.54 -0.94 24.96
N LYS A 373 -21.27 -0.81 25.37
CA LYS A 373 -20.18 -0.35 24.49
C LYS A 373 -19.06 -1.38 24.47
N VAL A 374 -18.64 -1.76 23.27
CA VAL A 374 -17.48 -2.64 23.06
C VAL A 374 -16.50 -1.91 22.16
N GLY A 375 -15.23 -1.89 22.53
CA GLY A 375 -14.18 -1.24 21.75
C GLY A 375 -12.84 -1.94 21.86
N ALA A 376 -12.04 -1.81 20.79
CA ALA A 376 -10.66 -2.27 20.74
C ALA A 376 -9.77 -1.26 20.02
N SER A 377 -8.46 -1.33 20.23
CA SER A 377 -7.49 -0.48 19.55
C SER A 377 -6.11 -1.10 19.46
N ILE A 378 -5.33 -0.64 18.46
CA ILE A 378 -3.89 -0.87 18.34
C ILE A 378 -3.20 0.47 18.18
N GLN A 379 -2.11 0.68 18.90
CA GLN A 379 -1.33 1.91 18.89
C GLN A 379 0.15 1.60 18.75
N ASP A 380 0.84 2.37 17.89
CA ASP A 380 2.27 2.25 17.63
C ASP A 380 3.01 3.56 17.88
N LEU A 381 4.19 3.43 18.48
CA LEU A 381 5.23 4.45 18.50
C LEU A 381 6.46 3.89 17.79
N ASN A 382 6.91 4.53 16.70
CA ASN A 382 8.00 4.03 15.88
C ASN A 382 9.09 5.08 15.74
N LEU A 383 10.33 4.69 16.03
CA LEU A 383 11.55 5.44 15.70
C LEU A 383 12.26 4.74 14.55
N LYS A 384 12.50 5.46 13.47
CA LYS A 384 13.12 4.94 12.26
C LYS A 384 14.27 5.82 11.83
N GLN A 385 15.38 5.19 11.43
CA GLN A 385 16.57 5.83 10.88
C GLN A 385 17.00 5.11 9.61
N ASP A 386 17.05 5.83 8.50
CA ASP A 386 17.53 5.33 7.22
C ASP A 386 18.72 6.17 6.74
N PHE A 387 19.67 5.52 6.09
CA PHE A 387 20.80 6.14 5.42
C PHE A 387 20.89 5.66 3.97
N ASP A 388 21.06 6.61 3.04
CA ASP A 388 21.43 6.36 1.65
C ASP A 388 22.90 6.79 1.47
N TYR A 389 23.79 5.85 1.15
CA TYR A 389 25.21 6.10 0.94
C TYR A 389 25.63 5.72 -0.49
N PHE A 390 25.95 6.72 -1.29
CA PHE A 390 26.40 6.59 -2.67
C PHE A 390 27.92 6.26 -2.66
N ILE A 391 28.27 4.96 -2.59
CA ILE A 391 29.66 4.52 -2.59
C ILE A 391 30.36 5.01 -3.85
N ASN A 392 29.74 4.74 -5.01
CA ASN A 392 30.12 5.22 -6.33
C ASN A 392 28.90 5.21 -7.28
N ASN A 393 29.10 5.54 -8.56
CA ASN A 393 28.00 5.65 -9.54
C ASN A 393 27.31 4.31 -9.85
N SER A 394 27.91 3.19 -9.47
CA SER A 394 27.39 1.83 -9.71
C SER A 394 26.89 1.15 -8.43
N ASN A 395 27.18 1.70 -7.25
CA ASN A 395 26.82 1.10 -5.96
C ASN A 395 26.21 2.13 -5.04
N SER A 396 24.99 1.87 -4.59
CA SER A 396 24.26 2.67 -3.61
C SER A 396 23.84 1.79 -2.43
N LEU A 397 24.45 2.05 -1.28
CA LEU A 397 24.20 1.30 -0.05
C LEU A 397 23.09 1.99 0.74
N LYS A 398 22.08 1.21 1.15
CA LYS A 398 21.03 1.65 2.07
C LYS A 398 21.12 0.82 3.33
N PHE A 399 21.09 1.47 4.48
CA PHE A 399 21.12 0.79 5.77
C PHE A 399 20.37 1.61 6.81
N GLY A 400 19.91 0.95 7.85
CA GLY A 400 19.17 1.62 8.89
C GLY A 400 18.53 0.68 9.88
N PHE A 401 17.70 1.27 10.75
CA PHE A 401 16.94 0.53 11.74
C PHE A 401 15.57 1.15 11.96
N ASN A 402 14.66 0.34 12.53
CA ASN A 402 13.40 0.82 13.09
C ASN A 402 13.11 0.08 14.40
N VAL A 403 12.46 0.78 15.32
CA VAL A 403 12.01 0.23 16.61
C VAL A 403 10.58 0.70 16.83
N ILE A 404 9.65 -0.26 16.95
CA ILE A 404 8.22 0.01 17.10
C ILE A 404 7.75 -0.55 18.43
N TYR A 405 7.21 0.31 19.29
CA TYR A 405 6.51 -0.09 20.49
C TYR A 405 5.02 -0.20 20.23
N HIS A 406 4.48 -1.41 20.33
CA HIS A 406 3.07 -1.72 20.10
C HIS A 406 2.30 -1.80 21.42
N THR A 407 1.10 -1.22 21.43
CA THR A 407 0.13 -1.39 22.51
C THR A 407 -1.18 -1.92 21.90
N PHE A 408 -1.55 -3.14 22.26
CA PHE A 408 -2.81 -3.74 21.87
C PHE A 408 -3.81 -3.62 23.03
N LYS A 409 -5.02 -3.19 22.70
CA LYS A 409 -6.19 -3.21 23.59
C LYS A 409 -7.23 -4.11 22.94
N PRO A 410 -7.21 -5.43 23.22
CA PRO A 410 -7.96 -6.43 22.44
C PRO A 410 -9.47 -6.31 22.59
N GLY A 411 -9.94 -5.79 23.72
CA GLY A 411 -11.37 -5.58 23.92
C GLY A 411 -11.72 -5.05 25.31
N GLU A 412 -12.64 -4.09 25.34
CA GLU A 412 -13.26 -3.59 26.57
C GLU A 412 -14.77 -3.51 26.35
N LEU A 413 -15.53 -4.11 27.28
CA LEU A 413 -16.98 -4.06 27.34
C LEU A 413 -17.39 -3.20 28.54
N LYS A 414 -18.14 -2.13 28.28
CA LYS A 414 -18.77 -1.27 29.29
C LYS A 414 -20.27 -1.36 29.15
N SER A 415 -20.96 -1.66 30.24
CA SER A 415 -22.39 -1.82 30.31
C SER A 415 -23.00 -0.97 31.41
N THR A 416 -24.15 -0.34 31.10
CA THR A 416 -25.04 0.22 32.12
C THR A 416 -26.23 -0.71 32.43
N MET A 417 -26.27 -1.89 31.75
CA MET A 417 -27.27 -2.93 32.01
C MET A 417 -26.93 -3.67 33.27
N SER A 418 -27.85 -3.80 34.23
CA SER A 418 -27.63 -4.48 35.48
C SER A 418 -27.29 -5.98 35.33
N ALA A 419 -27.73 -6.60 34.25
CA ALA A 419 -27.47 -8.01 33.94
C ALA A 419 -26.11 -8.28 33.29
N ILE A 420 -25.33 -7.25 32.90
CA ILE A 420 -24.06 -7.41 32.18
C ILE A 420 -22.96 -6.65 32.91
N ASN A 421 -21.99 -7.37 33.42
CA ASN A 421 -20.82 -6.80 34.09
C ASN A 421 -19.84 -6.18 33.07
N ASN A 422 -19.15 -5.12 33.48
CA ASN A 422 -18.02 -4.59 32.72
C ASN A 422 -16.92 -5.65 32.63
N PHE A 423 -16.32 -5.76 31.45
CA PHE A 423 -15.26 -6.72 31.18
C PHE A 423 -14.17 -6.06 30.35
N LYS A 424 -12.93 -6.36 30.67
CA LYS A 424 -11.78 -5.85 29.92
C LYS A 424 -10.75 -6.96 29.75
N ILE A 425 -10.32 -7.15 28.52
CA ILE A 425 -9.15 -7.98 28.21
C ILE A 425 -7.90 -7.16 28.51
N ASP A 426 -6.91 -7.77 29.14
CA ASP A 426 -5.65 -7.10 29.47
C ASP A 426 -4.95 -6.57 28.20
N ASN A 427 -4.32 -5.42 28.36
CA ASN A 427 -3.50 -4.87 27.29
C ASN A 427 -2.30 -5.77 27.04
N GLN A 428 -1.91 -5.88 25.78
CA GLN A 428 -0.71 -6.61 25.37
C GLN A 428 0.32 -5.63 24.81
N TYR A 429 1.59 -5.90 25.04
CA TYR A 429 2.70 -5.02 24.66
C TYR A 429 3.76 -5.79 23.91
N ALA A 430 4.35 -5.15 22.90
CA ALA A 430 5.46 -5.74 22.16
C ALA A 430 6.42 -4.67 21.64
N LEU A 431 7.68 -5.07 21.49
CA LEU A 431 8.71 -4.27 20.83
C LEU A 431 9.14 -4.98 19.54
N GLU A 432 8.83 -4.38 18.38
CA GLU A 432 9.30 -4.86 17.09
C GLU A 432 10.55 -4.07 16.69
N MET A 433 11.63 -4.79 16.33
CA MET A 433 12.91 -4.21 15.95
C MET A 433 13.31 -4.69 14.56
N GLY A 434 13.86 -3.81 13.76
CA GLY A 434 14.42 -4.15 12.46
C GLY A 434 15.75 -3.45 12.23
N VAL A 435 16.77 -4.19 11.76
CA VAL A 435 18.02 -3.63 11.28
C VAL A 435 18.25 -4.19 9.88
N TYR A 436 18.64 -3.34 8.94
CA TYR A 436 18.83 -3.79 7.57
C TYR A 436 20.04 -3.15 6.90
N ILE A 437 20.53 -3.85 5.89
CA ILE A 437 21.53 -3.37 4.93
C ILE A 437 21.18 -3.89 3.54
N GLN A 438 21.29 -3.04 2.54
CA GLN A 438 20.99 -3.36 1.13
C GLN A 438 21.95 -2.61 0.23
N ASN A 439 22.43 -3.25 -0.83
CA ASN A 439 23.17 -2.60 -1.91
C ASN A 439 22.40 -2.69 -3.23
N ASP A 440 22.25 -1.55 -3.91
CA ASP A 440 21.78 -1.44 -5.27
C ASP A 440 23.02 -1.29 -6.17
N GLN A 441 23.31 -2.32 -6.98
CA GLN A 441 24.52 -2.42 -7.80
C GLN A 441 24.21 -2.53 -9.29
N LYS A 442 24.97 -1.81 -10.09
CA LYS A 442 24.97 -1.94 -11.55
C LYS A 442 26.28 -2.55 -12.02
N ILE A 443 26.19 -3.60 -12.82
CA ILE A 443 27.35 -4.29 -13.42
C ILE A 443 27.25 -4.09 -14.94
N GLY A 444 28.08 -3.18 -15.46
CA GLY A 444 27.96 -2.75 -16.84
C GLY A 444 26.57 -2.22 -17.19
N ASN A 445 26.14 -2.45 -18.43
CA ASN A 445 24.80 -2.06 -18.91
C ASN A 445 23.82 -3.24 -18.97
N TRP A 446 24.27 -4.45 -18.57
CA TRP A 446 23.53 -5.69 -18.76
C TRP A 446 22.89 -6.24 -17.48
N LEU A 447 23.35 -5.81 -16.29
CA LEU A 447 22.86 -6.36 -15.03
C LEU A 447 22.70 -5.28 -13.96
N SER A 448 21.50 -5.19 -13.38
CA SER A 448 21.22 -4.43 -12.17
C SER A 448 20.77 -5.38 -11.06
N ILE A 449 21.39 -5.28 -9.88
CA ILE A 449 21.13 -6.15 -8.74
C ILE A 449 20.78 -5.30 -7.52
N MET A 450 19.74 -5.68 -6.81
CA MET A 450 19.45 -5.26 -5.44
C MET A 450 19.61 -6.50 -4.54
N TYR A 451 20.46 -6.42 -3.55
CA TYR A 451 20.63 -7.49 -2.58
C TYR A 451 20.82 -6.91 -1.18
N GLY A 452 20.28 -7.60 -0.20
CA GLY A 452 20.33 -7.14 1.17
C GLY A 452 19.81 -8.17 2.15
N VAL A 453 19.91 -7.82 3.42
CA VAL A 453 19.38 -8.61 4.52
C VAL A 453 18.77 -7.70 5.56
N ARG A 454 17.67 -8.15 6.13
CA ARG A 454 17.02 -7.55 7.31
C ARG A 454 17.06 -8.57 8.44
N TYR A 455 17.46 -8.13 9.62
CA TYR A 455 17.19 -8.81 10.89
C TYR A 455 15.96 -8.20 11.50
N SER A 456 14.97 -9.04 11.81
CA SER A 456 13.73 -8.63 12.49
C SER A 456 13.61 -9.36 13.82
N GLY A 457 13.46 -8.61 14.91
CA GLY A 457 13.21 -9.10 16.26
C GLY A 457 11.84 -8.66 16.74
N PHE A 458 11.17 -9.50 17.51
CA PHE A 458 9.89 -9.18 18.13
C PHE A 458 9.88 -9.71 19.56
N ASP A 459 9.82 -8.80 20.51
CA ASP A 459 9.78 -9.08 21.94
C ASP A 459 8.35 -8.87 22.46
N TYR A 460 7.63 -9.97 22.70
CA TYR A 460 6.36 -9.93 23.40
C TYR A 460 6.61 -9.78 24.89
N MET A 461 6.09 -8.70 25.48
CA MET A 461 6.47 -8.27 26.82
C MET A 461 5.26 -8.18 27.78
N GLY A 462 5.53 -8.33 29.10
CA GLY A 462 4.64 -7.89 30.17
C GLY A 462 4.56 -6.34 30.23
N LYS A 463 3.66 -5.84 30.95
CA LYS A 463 2.78 -6.29 32.00
C LYS A 463 1.63 -7.16 31.45
N GLY A 464 1.38 -8.32 32.05
CA GLY A 464 0.25 -9.17 31.67
C GLY A 464 0.41 -10.62 32.09
N ILE A 465 -0.56 -11.44 31.77
CA ILE A 465 -0.60 -12.86 32.03
C ILE A 465 -0.32 -13.62 30.72
N ALA A 466 0.67 -14.51 30.76
CA ALA A 466 0.92 -15.46 29.68
C ALA A 466 0.25 -16.80 30.01
N TYR A 467 -0.60 -17.28 29.13
CA TYR A 467 -1.26 -18.56 29.24
C TYR A 467 -0.46 -19.66 28.53
N SER A 468 -0.61 -20.90 29.02
CA SER A 468 -0.10 -22.11 28.36
C SER A 468 -1.27 -23.02 28.00
N TYR A 469 -1.18 -23.67 26.81
CA TYR A 469 -2.24 -24.54 26.31
C TYR A 469 -1.67 -25.89 25.89
N ASP A 470 -2.48 -26.94 25.99
CA ASP A 470 -2.19 -28.25 25.43
C ASP A 470 -2.50 -28.28 23.90
N GLU A 471 -2.21 -29.40 23.24
CA GLU A 471 -2.47 -29.57 21.79
C GLU A 471 -3.97 -29.44 21.42
N LYS A 472 -4.88 -29.64 22.36
CA LYS A 472 -6.32 -29.48 22.16
C LYS A 472 -6.81 -28.05 22.42
N GLY A 473 -5.89 -27.14 22.83
CA GLY A 473 -6.22 -25.75 23.15
C GLY A 473 -6.81 -25.55 24.54
N LYS A 474 -6.73 -26.56 25.44
CA LYS A 474 -7.14 -26.42 26.83
C LYS A 474 -6.01 -25.75 27.63
N LYS A 475 -6.36 -24.75 28.41
CA LYS A 475 -5.43 -24.05 29.28
C LYS A 475 -4.82 -25.02 30.32
N THR A 476 -3.50 -25.02 30.43
CA THR A 476 -2.71 -25.87 31.33
C THR A 476 -1.98 -25.08 32.39
N GLY A 477 -1.82 -23.77 32.22
CA GLY A 477 -1.15 -22.90 33.16
C GLY A 477 -1.24 -21.43 32.80
N GLU A 478 -0.83 -20.59 33.73
CA GLU A 478 -0.68 -19.16 33.56
C GLU A 478 0.51 -18.64 34.34
N GLN A 479 1.14 -17.59 33.87
CA GLN A 479 2.25 -16.92 34.52
C GLN A 479 2.11 -15.40 34.34
N GLU A 480 2.20 -14.68 35.44
CA GLU A 480 2.16 -13.23 35.49
C GLU A 480 3.57 -12.65 35.25
N TYR A 481 3.65 -11.60 34.43
CA TYR A 481 4.86 -10.87 34.14
C TYR A 481 4.71 -9.39 34.46
N GLY A 482 5.74 -8.80 35.08
CA GLY A 482 5.82 -7.37 35.38
C GLY A 482 6.15 -6.54 34.14
N ASP A 483 6.18 -5.21 34.31
CA ASP A 483 6.44 -4.23 33.24
C ASP A 483 7.77 -4.52 32.51
N PHE A 484 7.73 -4.49 31.17
CA PHE A 484 8.87 -4.69 30.27
C PHE A 484 9.63 -6.01 30.42
N LYS A 485 9.05 -7.02 31.09
CA LYS A 485 9.65 -8.36 31.15
C LYS A 485 9.35 -9.13 29.87
N THR A 486 10.38 -9.64 29.22
CA THR A 486 10.23 -10.50 28.04
C THR A 486 9.45 -11.76 28.40
N ILE A 487 8.36 -11.99 27.70
CA ILE A 487 7.56 -13.24 27.76
C ILE A 487 8.08 -14.18 26.68
N LYS A 488 8.22 -13.68 25.45
CA LYS A 488 8.73 -14.45 24.31
C LYS A 488 9.43 -13.56 23.30
N TYR A 489 10.64 -13.94 22.93
CA TYR A 489 11.40 -13.29 21.86
C TYR A 489 11.40 -14.14 20.60
N HIS A 490 11.02 -13.54 19.46
CA HIS A 490 11.08 -14.14 18.13
C HIS A 490 12.05 -13.34 17.29
N HIS A 491 12.84 -14.01 16.41
CA HIS A 491 13.77 -13.33 15.51
C HIS A 491 13.93 -14.09 14.19
N PHE A 492 14.21 -13.34 13.12
CA PHE A 492 14.37 -13.86 11.78
C PHE A 492 15.41 -13.07 10.99
N LEU A 493 16.11 -13.78 10.11
CA LEU A 493 16.89 -13.18 9.03
C LEU A 493 16.05 -13.23 7.74
N GLU A 494 15.91 -12.09 7.09
CA GLU A 494 15.09 -11.89 5.90
C GLU A 494 16.00 -11.48 4.72
N PRO A 495 16.61 -12.46 3.99
CA PRO A 495 17.38 -12.17 2.78
C PRO A 495 16.48 -11.66 1.67
N ARG A 496 16.98 -10.71 0.89
CA ARG A 496 16.33 -10.05 -0.23
C ARG A 496 17.25 -10.03 -1.43
N LEU A 497 16.71 -10.38 -2.60
CA LEU A 497 17.44 -10.36 -3.86
C LEU A 497 16.50 -9.97 -4.99
N SER A 498 16.92 -9.06 -5.84
CA SER A 498 16.24 -8.76 -7.10
C SER A 498 17.28 -8.46 -8.16
N MET A 499 17.19 -9.13 -9.29
CA MET A 499 18.11 -9.00 -10.41
C MET A 499 17.35 -8.65 -11.68
N SER A 500 17.89 -7.74 -12.48
CA SER A 500 17.40 -7.42 -13.82
C SER A 500 18.52 -7.66 -14.83
N PHE A 501 18.37 -8.68 -15.65
CA PHE A 501 19.21 -8.96 -16.81
C PHE A 501 18.68 -8.16 -17.99
N ILE A 502 19.40 -7.12 -18.36
CA ILE A 502 19.05 -6.20 -19.44
C ILE A 502 19.51 -6.83 -20.74
N LEU A 503 18.58 -7.44 -21.48
CA LEU A 503 18.88 -8.15 -22.75
C LEU A 503 19.03 -7.17 -23.90
N SER A 504 18.35 -6.03 -23.85
CA SER A 504 18.48 -4.90 -24.75
C SER A 504 17.88 -3.64 -24.11
N GLU A 505 17.96 -2.49 -24.77
CA GLU A 505 17.31 -1.25 -24.30
C GLU A 505 15.79 -1.39 -24.18
N LYS A 506 15.19 -2.38 -24.84
CA LYS A 506 13.74 -2.58 -24.94
C LYS A 506 13.23 -3.81 -24.17
N ASN A 507 14.10 -4.68 -23.64
CA ASN A 507 13.65 -5.86 -22.91
C ASN A 507 14.61 -6.30 -21.80
N SER A 508 14.05 -6.91 -20.77
CA SER A 508 14.80 -7.49 -19.64
C SER A 508 14.10 -8.73 -19.06
N LEU A 509 14.89 -9.60 -18.47
CA LEU A 509 14.46 -10.70 -17.63
C LEU A 509 14.76 -10.36 -16.19
N LYS A 510 13.80 -10.49 -15.29
CA LYS A 510 13.99 -10.21 -13.87
C LYS A 510 13.71 -11.43 -13.01
N ILE A 511 14.45 -11.55 -11.93
CA ILE A 511 14.30 -12.62 -10.94
C ILE A 511 14.33 -11.95 -9.56
N ALA A 512 13.43 -12.35 -8.66
CA ALA A 512 13.44 -11.86 -7.29
C ALA A 512 13.18 -12.99 -6.30
N TYR A 513 13.83 -12.90 -5.14
CA TYR A 513 13.57 -13.70 -3.96
C TYR A 513 13.42 -12.78 -2.74
N ASN A 514 12.43 -13.06 -1.91
CA ASN A 514 12.32 -12.42 -0.61
C ASN A 514 11.74 -13.37 0.43
N ARG A 515 12.33 -13.35 1.62
CA ARG A 515 11.77 -13.89 2.86
C ARG A 515 11.20 -12.73 3.66
N ASN A 516 9.99 -12.92 4.20
CA ASN A 516 9.33 -11.94 5.07
C ASN A 516 8.79 -12.63 6.32
N ALA A 517 8.94 -11.96 7.46
CA ALA A 517 8.32 -12.37 8.72
C ALA A 517 7.18 -11.40 9.09
N GLN A 518 6.12 -11.93 9.70
CA GLN A 518 4.99 -11.13 10.19
C GLN A 518 4.68 -11.49 11.63
N PHE A 519 4.56 -10.47 12.49
CA PHE A 519 4.35 -10.63 13.92
C PHE A 519 2.96 -10.20 14.40
N LEU A 520 2.23 -9.44 13.59
CA LEU A 520 0.87 -8.97 13.90
C LEU A 520 -0.13 -9.65 12.98
N HIS A 521 -1.14 -10.30 13.55
CA HIS A 521 -2.09 -11.14 12.83
C HIS A 521 -3.50 -10.62 13.02
N GLN A 522 -4.30 -10.64 11.96
CA GLN A 522 -5.73 -10.30 12.03
C GLN A 522 -6.55 -11.59 12.01
N LEU A 523 -7.33 -11.79 13.08
CA LEU A 523 -8.25 -12.90 13.20
C LEU A 523 -9.65 -12.47 12.76
N SER A 524 -10.18 -13.16 11.77
CA SER A 524 -11.53 -12.90 11.23
C SER A 524 -12.31 -14.20 11.13
N ASN A 525 -13.53 -14.19 11.62
CA ASN A 525 -14.49 -15.29 11.47
C ASN A 525 -15.46 -15.10 10.30
N SER A 526 -15.37 -13.98 9.60
CA SER A 526 -16.22 -13.64 8.45
C SER A 526 -15.57 -14.01 7.11
N SER A 527 -16.36 -14.08 6.05
CA SER A 527 -15.87 -14.27 4.69
C SER A 527 -15.13 -13.05 4.14
N SER A 528 -15.23 -11.90 4.80
CA SER A 528 -14.61 -10.64 4.43
C SER A 528 -13.89 -9.99 5.61
N SER A 529 -12.77 -9.30 5.38
CA SER A 529 -12.14 -8.47 6.41
C SER A 529 -13.11 -7.40 6.88
N SER A 530 -13.20 -7.26 8.19
CA SER A 530 -14.06 -6.27 8.86
C SER A 530 -13.19 -5.32 9.69
N PRO A 531 -13.60 -4.07 9.88
CA PRO A 531 -12.95 -3.17 10.84
C PRO A 531 -12.95 -3.71 12.27
N THR A 532 -13.79 -4.70 12.56
CA THR A 532 -13.92 -5.34 13.88
C THR A 532 -13.05 -6.58 14.08
N ASP A 533 -12.33 -6.98 13.04
CA ASP A 533 -11.41 -8.12 13.15
C ASP A 533 -10.33 -7.83 14.21
N ILE A 534 -10.02 -8.84 15.00
CA ILE A 534 -9.14 -8.70 16.15
C ILE A 534 -7.69 -8.79 15.70
N TRP A 535 -6.89 -7.81 16.09
CA TRP A 535 -5.45 -7.86 15.93
C TRP A 535 -4.79 -8.51 17.16
N VAL A 536 -3.97 -9.53 16.90
CA VAL A 536 -3.20 -10.23 17.93
C VAL A 536 -1.71 -10.21 17.56
N PRO A 537 -0.81 -9.97 18.54
CA PRO A 537 0.62 -10.11 18.34
C PRO A 537 1.04 -11.59 18.31
N SER A 538 2.24 -11.85 17.83
CA SER A 538 2.94 -13.09 18.11
C SER A 538 3.29 -13.14 19.59
N THR A 539 2.99 -14.30 20.24
CA THR A 539 3.17 -14.52 21.67
C THR A 539 3.96 -15.81 21.92
N ASN A 540 3.97 -16.31 23.15
CA ASN A 540 4.48 -17.65 23.44
C ASN A 540 3.66 -18.76 22.73
N ASN A 541 2.38 -18.51 22.41
CA ASN A 541 1.48 -19.46 21.74
C ASN A 541 1.28 -19.10 20.25
N VAL A 542 1.28 -17.81 19.91
CA VAL A 542 1.02 -17.33 18.54
C VAL A 542 2.32 -17.21 17.77
N LYS A 543 2.54 -18.14 16.83
CA LYS A 543 3.78 -18.19 16.02
C LYS A 543 3.79 -17.09 14.95
N PRO A 544 4.94 -16.43 14.74
CA PRO A 544 5.10 -15.54 13.59
C PRO A 544 4.86 -16.27 12.25
N GLN A 545 4.17 -15.61 11.33
CA GLN A 545 4.02 -16.11 9.97
C GLN A 545 5.27 -15.81 9.16
N ILE A 546 5.66 -16.72 8.28
CA ILE A 546 6.83 -16.59 7.41
C ILE A 546 6.38 -16.81 5.97
N ALA A 547 6.88 -15.98 5.06
CA ALA A 547 6.67 -16.15 3.63
C ALA A 547 7.99 -16.15 2.88
N ASP A 548 8.22 -17.19 2.09
CA ASP A 548 9.30 -17.28 1.10
C ASP A 548 8.70 -17.15 -0.29
N GLN A 549 9.14 -16.19 -1.06
CA GLN A 549 8.63 -15.95 -2.42
C GLN A 549 9.78 -15.90 -3.42
N VAL A 550 9.61 -16.64 -4.52
CA VAL A 550 10.42 -16.54 -5.73
C VAL A 550 9.52 -16.02 -6.85
N ALA A 551 10.03 -15.13 -7.66
CA ALA A 551 9.32 -14.63 -8.84
C ALA A 551 10.30 -14.41 -9.99
N MET A 552 9.79 -14.60 -11.23
CA MET A 552 10.52 -14.35 -12.47
C MET A 552 9.60 -13.59 -13.44
N GLY A 553 10.13 -12.60 -14.15
CA GLY A 553 9.33 -11.79 -15.06
C GLY A 553 10.09 -11.38 -16.31
N TYR A 554 9.37 -11.31 -17.43
CA TYR A 554 9.85 -10.76 -18.69
C TYR A 554 9.15 -9.44 -18.99
N TYR A 555 9.95 -8.42 -19.29
CA TYR A 555 9.51 -7.05 -19.52
C TYR A 555 9.95 -6.62 -20.89
N ARG A 556 9.03 -6.06 -21.70
CA ARG A 556 9.33 -5.60 -23.05
C ARG A 556 8.57 -4.34 -23.42
N ASN A 557 9.30 -3.38 -23.95
CA ASN A 557 8.76 -2.15 -24.51
C ASN A 557 8.77 -2.21 -26.05
N PHE A 558 7.72 -1.70 -26.67
CA PHE A 558 7.56 -1.64 -28.12
C PHE A 558 7.23 -0.20 -28.54
N LEU A 559 7.47 0.13 -29.82
CA LEU A 559 7.07 1.39 -30.45
C LEU A 559 7.50 2.60 -29.59
N ASP A 560 8.79 2.70 -29.30
CA ASP A 560 9.41 3.77 -28.50
C ASP A 560 8.69 3.97 -27.14
N ASN A 561 8.50 2.86 -26.44
CA ASN A 561 7.88 2.76 -25.13
C ASN A 561 6.37 3.14 -25.10
N MET A 562 5.73 3.20 -26.27
CA MET A 562 4.29 3.42 -26.32
C MET A 562 3.50 2.21 -25.80
N LEU A 563 3.99 0.99 -26.07
CA LEU A 563 3.38 -0.26 -25.59
C LEU A 563 4.34 -0.98 -24.65
N VAL A 564 3.82 -1.49 -23.55
CA VAL A 564 4.57 -2.22 -22.53
C VAL A 564 3.91 -3.56 -22.29
N LEU A 565 4.70 -4.63 -22.39
CA LEU A 565 4.32 -5.98 -22.01
C LEU A 565 5.08 -6.37 -20.74
N THR A 566 4.37 -6.83 -19.75
CA THR A 566 4.91 -7.42 -18.52
C THR A 566 4.29 -8.80 -18.33
N THR A 567 5.12 -9.83 -18.19
CA THR A 567 4.68 -11.18 -17.83
C THR A 567 5.46 -11.65 -16.63
N GLU A 568 4.79 -12.18 -15.63
CA GLU A 568 5.41 -12.63 -14.39
C GLU A 568 4.85 -14.00 -13.95
N ILE A 569 5.72 -14.82 -13.38
CA ILE A 569 5.35 -16.04 -12.66
C ILE A 569 5.87 -15.94 -11.24
N TYR A 570 5.14 -16.52 -10.30
CA TYR A 570 5.58 -16.54 -8.91
C TYR A 570 5.17 -17.83 -8.20
N TYR A 571 5.96 -18.16 -7.18
CA TYR A 571 5.65 -19.17 -6.19
C TYR A 571 5.93 -18.60 -4.80
N LYS A 572 4.98 -18.77 -3.87
CA LYS A 572 5.05 -18.31 -2.49
C LYS A 572 4.73 -19.48 -1.56
N HIS A 573 5.66 -19.78 -0.66
CA HIS A 573 5.44 -20.68 0.48
C HIS A 573 5.12 -19.86 1.72
N LEU A 574 4.09 -20.26 2.47
CA LEU A 574 3.61 -19.58 3.66
C LEU A 574 3.65 -20.54 4.85
N GLY A 575 4.56 -20.29 5.80
CA GLY A 575 4.68 -21.03 7.03
C GLY A 575 3.86 -20.42 8.17
N ASN A 576 3.50 -21.25 9.14
CA ASN A 576 2.76 -20.86 10.35
C ASN A 576 1.48 -20.04 10.06
N GLN A 577 0.75 -20.42 9.01
CA GLN A 577 -0.54 -19.80 8.72
C GLN A 577 -1.49 -20.07 9.87
N ILE A 578 -2.26 -19.04 10.26
CA ILE A 578 -3.16 -19.07 11.42
C ILE A 578 -4.59 -19.24 10.93
N ASP A 579 -5.33 -20.10 11.58
CA ASP A 579 -6.76 -20.23 11.50
C ASP A 579 -7.31 -20.62 12.89
N TYR A 580 -8.60 -20.81 13.04
CA TYR A 580 -9.22 -21.17 14.31
C TYR A 580 -9.92 -22.53 14.22
N ARG A 581 -9.99 -23.19 15.38
CA ARG A 581 -10.73 -24.45 15.51
C ARG A 581 -12.22 -24.23 15.23
N ASN A 582 -12.89 -25.27 14.76
CA ASN A 582 -14.34 -25.23 14.61
C ASN A 582 -14.99 -24.98 15.98
N GLY A 583 -15.91 -24.00 16.05
CA GLY A 583 -16.58 -23.63 17.30
C GLY A 583 -15.77 -22.70 18.21
N ALA A 584 -14.59 -22.21 17.82
CA ALA A 584 -13.82 -21.25 18.59
C ALA A 584 -14.57 -19.91 18.75
N SER A 585 -14.64 -19.40 19.98
CA SER A 585 -15.16 -18.07 20.27
C SER A 585 -14.03 -17.05 20.14
N LEU A 586 -14.18 -16.11 19.22
CA LEU A 586 -13.17 -15.05 18.99
C LEU A 586 -13.53 -13.73 19.70
N PHE A 587 -14.81 -13.53 20.06
CA PHE A 587 -15.28 -12.27 20.57
C PHE A 587 -15.08 -12.15 22.09
N LEU A 588 -14.39 -11.10 22.56
CA LEU A 588 -14.12 -10.79 23.96
C LEU A 588 -13.62 -12.01 24.76
N ASN A 589 -12.66 -12.72 24.19
CA ASN A 589 -12.11 -13.95 24.76
C ASN A 589 -10.66 -13.76 25.22
N ASN A 590 -10.38 -13.85 26.52
CA ASN A 590 -9.02 -13.81 27.08
C ASN A 590 -8.16 -15.00 26.64
N GLU A 591 -8.79 -16.14 26.36
CA GLU A 591 -8.13 -17.39 25.99
C GLU A 591 -8.20 -17.67 24.48
N ILE A 592 -8.30 -16.62 23.67
CA ILE A 592 -8.43 -16.71 22.20
C ILE A 592 -7.32 -17.56 21.56
N GLU A 593 -6.10 -17.53 22.14
CA GLU A 593 -4.93 -18.25 21.62
C GLU A 593 -5.11 -19.77 21.64
N GLY A 594 -5.83 -20.32 22.63
CA GLY A 594 -6.17 -21.75 22.72
C GLY A 594 -7.09 -22.23 21.58
N GLY A 595 -7.86 -21.30 20.99
CA GLY A 595 -8.72 -21.56 19.83
C GLY A 595 -8.00 -21.57 18.49
N LEU A 596 -6.70 -21.24 18.43
CA LEU A 596 -5.94 -21.11 17.18
C LEU A 596 -5.31 -22.44 16.76
N VAL A 597 -5.15 -22.60 15.44
CA VAL A 597 -4.45 -23.72 14.80
C VAL A 597 -3.47 -23.18 13.77
N TYR A 598 -2.39 -23.95 13.53
CA TYR A 598 -1.30 -23.55 12.64
C TYR A 598 -1.19 -24.52 11.47
N GLY A 599 -0.91 -23.95 10.30
CA GLY A 599 -0.79 -24.71 9.06
C GLY A 599 0.22 -24.09 8.11
N THR A 600 0.21 -24.57 6.90
CA THR A 600 1.01 -24.06 5.80
C THR A 600 0.14 -23.56 4.65
N GLY A 601 0.68 -22.70 3.82
CA GLY A 601 0.04 -22.23 2.62
C GLY A 601 0.98 -22.26 1.42
N GLN A 602 0.39 -22.32 0.24
CA GLN A 602 1.07 -22.21 -1.04
C GLN A 602 0.28 -21.25 -1.93
N ALA A 603 0.97 -20.33 -2.61
CA ALA A 603 0.35 -19.51 -3.63
C ALA A 603 1.25 -19.45 -4.86
N TYR A 604 0.68 -19.60 -6.03
CA TYR A 604 1.41 -19.54 -7.29
C TYR A 604 0.52 -19.02 -8.40
N GLY A 605 1.14 -18.40 -9.41
CA GLY A 605 0.38 -17.83 -10.50
C GLY A 605 1.22 -17.31 -11.64
N PHE A 606 0.49 -16.99 -12.72
CA PHE A 606 0.96 -16.27 -13.89
C PHE A 606 0.22 -14.94 -13.98
N GLU A 607 0.96 -13.87 -14.19
CA GLU A 607 0.47 -12.50 -14.31
C GLU A 607 0.85 -11.94 -15.68
N LEU A 608 -0.09 -11.30 -16.37
CA LEU A 608 0.10 -10.63 -17.66
C LEU A 608 -0.44 -9.21 -17.56
N GLN A 609 0.35 -8.23 -17.98
CA GLN A 609 -0.11 -6.86 -18.22
C GLN A 609 0.36 -6.41 -19.60
N PHE A 610 -0.58 -5.91 -20.38
CA PHE A 610 -0.31 -5.23 -21.63
C PHE A 610 -0.86 -3.82 -21.55
N GLU A 611 0.02 -2.82 -21.62
CA GLU A 611 -0.29 -1.42 -21.38
C GLU A 611 0.07 -0.56 -22.57
N LYS A 612 -0.84 0.34 -22.95
CA LYS A 612 -0.61 1.43 -23.90
C LYS A 612 -0.52 2.76 -23.17
N LYS A 613 0.68 3.36 -23.15
CA LYS A 613 1.00 4.55 -22.34
C LYS A 613 0.77 5.87 -23.07
N LYS A 614 0.90 5.93 -24.39
CA LYS A 614 0.91 7.19 -25.17
C LYS A 614 -0.20 7.23 -26.22
N GLY A 615 -0.61 8.44 -26.58
CA GLY A 615 -1.59 8.75 -27.63
C GLY A 615 -3.00 9.03 -27.08
N LYS A 616 -3.94 9.29 -28.00
CA LYS A 616 -5.34 9.58 -27.63
C LYS A 616 -6.05 8.42 -26.92
N PHE A 617 -5.65 7.19 -27.21
CA PHE A 617 -6.11 5.98 -26.57
C PHE A 617 -5.00 5.44 -25.68
N THR A 618 -5.27 5.30 -24.37
CA THR A 618 -4.37 4.74 -23.36
C THR A 618 -5.13 3.75 -22.50
N GLY A 619 -4.42 2.90 -21.76
CA GLY A 619 -5.03 1.92 -20.85
C GLY A 619 -4.26 0.63 -20.79
N TRP A 620 -4.83 -0.39 -20.14
CA TRP A 620 -4.18 -1.69 -19.98
C TRP A 620 -5.17 -2.84 -19.92
N ILE A 621 -4.66 -4.01 -20.24
CA ILE A 621 -5.29 -5.31 -19.99
C ILE A 621 -4.43 -6.01 -18.95
N SER A 622 -5.05 -6.45 -17.88
CA SER A 622 -4.44 -7.18 -16.77
C SER A 622 -5.10 -8.54 -16.63
N TYR A 623 -4.32 -9.61 -16.60
CA TYR A 623 -4.82 -10.96 -16.39
C TYR A 623 -3.97 -11.69 -15.36
N THR A 624 -4.63 -12.39 -14.45
CA THR A 624 -3.99 -13.25 -13.44
C THR A 624 -4.63 -14.63 -13.45
N LEU A 625 -3.80 -15.66 -13.62
CA LEU A 625 -4.14 -17.05 -13.38
C LEU A 625 -3.42 -17.51 -12.12
N SER A 626 -4.13 -17.87 -11.06
CA SER A 626 -3.47 -18.16 -9.78
C SER A 626 -4.24 -19.14 -8.90
N ARG A 627 -3.51 -19.78 -8.00
CA ARG A 627 -4.05 -20.58 -6.91
C ARG A 627 -3.49 -20.12 -5.57
N SER A 628 -4.30 -20.21 -4.53
CA SER A 628 -3.89 -20.02 -3.13
C SER A 628 -4.51 -21.10 -2.27
N LEU A 629 -3.67 -21.94 -1.67
CA LEU A 629 -4.07 -23.16 -0.98
C LEU A 629 -3.57 -23.13 0.46
N ARG A 630 -4.29 -23.81 1.36
CA ARG A 630 -3.96 -23.95 2.78
C ARG A 630 -4.01 -25.41 3.18
N LYS A 631 -3.22 -25.76 4.20
CA LYS A 631 -3.22 -27.11 4.79
C LYS A 631 -3.02 -27.00 6.30
N PHE A 632 -4.01 -27.48 7.08
CA PHE A 632 -3.98 -27.53 8.54
C PHE A 632 -4.29 -28.95 8.99
N LYS A 633 -3.59 -29.43 10.03
CA LYS A 633 -3.80 -30.78 10.56
C LYS A 633 -5.25 -30.98 11.03
N ASP A 634 -5.83 -29.97 11.69
CA ASP A 634 -7.11 -30.04 12.37
C ASP A 634 -8.29 -29.49 11.55
N ILE A 635 -8.06 -29.10 10.29
CA ILE A 635 -9.09 -28.59 9.37
C ILE A 635 -9.16 -29.50 8.15
N ASN A 636 -10.38 -29.80 7.67
CA ASN A 636 -10.64 -30.62 6.50
C ASN A 636 -9.87 -31.97 6.52
N GLN A 637 -9.74 -32.58 7.72
CA GLN A 637 -9.03 -33.86 7.93
C GLN A 637 -7.55 -33.81 7.48
N GLY A 638 -6.90 -32.65 7.57
CA GLY A 638 -5.52 -32.49 7.13
C GLY A 638 -5.33 -32.40 5.61
N LYS A 639 -6.39 -32.40 4.82
CA LYS A 639 -6.34 -32.22 3.37
C LYS A 639 -6.09 -30.77 3.00
N GLN A 640 -5.47 -30.56 1.83
CA GLN A 640 -5.28 -29.22 1.27
C GLN A 640 -6.61 -28.67 0.75
N PHE A 641 -6.88 -27.38 1.01
CA PHE A 641 -8.11 -26.71 0.59
C PHE A 641 -7.81 -25.27 0.11
N PRO A 642 -8.70 -24.67 -0.71
CA PRO A 642 -8.54 -23.30 -1.17
C PRO A 642 -8.54 -22.29 -0.03
N ALA A 643 -7.64 -21.31 -0.07
CA ALA A 643 -7.77 -20.15 0.78
C ALA A 643 -8.98 -19.31 0.36
N ARG A 644 -9.51 -18.48 1.27
CA ARG A 644 -10.65 -17.59 1.01
C ARG A 644 -10.47 -16.77 -0.27
N GLN A 645 -9.27 -16.18 -0.47
CA GLN A 645 -8.91 -15.35 -1.62
C GLN A 645 -8.47 -16.15 -2.86
N ASP A 646 -8.70 -17.44 -2.90
CA ASP A 646 -8.35 -18.28 -4.06
C ASP A 646 -9.33 -18.02 -5.21
N ARG A 647 -8.96 -17.10 -6.12
CA ARG A 647 -9.59 -16.86 -7.41
C ARG A 647 -8.70 -17.42 -8.50
N ILE A 648 -9.25 -18.22 -9.39
CA ILE A 648 -8.46 -18.87 -10.44
C ILE A 648 -8.16 -17.88 -11.56
N HIS A 649 -9.17 -17.19 -12.04
CA HIS A 649 -9.06 -16.20 -13.11
C HIS A 649 -9.45 -14.82 -12.59
N ASP A 650 -8.66 -13.81 -12.94
CA ASP A 650 -8.94 -12.41 -12.66
C ASP A 650 -8.50 -11.58 -13.87
N LEU A 651 -9.45 -10.86 -14.50
CA LEU A 651 -9.24 -10.06 -15.71
C LEU A 651 -9.75 -8.64 -15.45
N SER A 652 -8.91 -7.65 -15.76
CA SER A 652 -9.30 -6.24 -15.77
C SER A 652 -8.88 -5.59 -17.09
N VAL A 653 -9.78 -4.82 -17.68
CA VAL A 653 -9.50 -4.01 -18.87
C VAL A 653 -9.83 -2.57 -18.55
N VAL A 654 -8.85 -1.70 -18.65
CA VAL A 654 -9.00 -0.25 -18.47
C VAL A 654 -8.70 0.44 -19.77
N ALA A 655 -9.61 1.27 -20.24
CA ALA A 655 -9.51 2.01 -21.50
C ALA A 655 -9.85 3.48 -21.28
N MET A 656 -9.01 4.36 -21.77
CA MET A 656 -9.21 5.81 -21.73
C MET A 656 -9.01 6.36 -23.14
N TYR A 657 -9.96 7.15 -23.62
CA TYR A 657 -9.92 7.74 -24.96
C TYR A 657 -10.18 9.25 -24.89
N ARG A 658 -9.17 10.03 -25.20
CA ARG A 658 -9.28 11.48 -25.30
C ARG A 658 -9.77 11.87 -26.69
N ILE A 659 -11.08 12.14 -26.81
CA ILE A 659 -11.72 12.51 -28.08
C ILE A 659 -11.09 13.81 -28.59
N ASN A 660 -11.01 14.83 -27.72
CA ASN A 660 -10.43 16.14 -27.97
C ASN A 660 -10.02 16.81 -26.64
N GLN A 661 -9.66 18.08 -26.67
CA GLN A 661 -9.27 18.82 -25.46
C GLN A 661 -10.43 18.96 -24.43
N LYS A 662 -11.69 18.86 -24.88
CA LYS A 662 -12.87 19.05 -24.03
C LYS A 662 -13.44 17.74 -23.49
N PHE A 663 -13.33 16.63 -24.21
CA PHE A 663 -13.99 15.37 -23.86
C PHE A 663 -13.02 14.20 -23.76
N ALA A 664 -13.11 13.45 -22.68
CA ALA A 664 -12.42 12.18 -22.51
C ALA A 664 -13.44 11.11 -22.06
N LEU A 665 -13.42 9.97 -22.75
CA LEU A 665 -14.17 8.76 -22.38
C LEU A 665 -13.28 7.80 -21.62
N SER A 666 -13.86 7.02 -20.73
CA SER A 666 -13.16 5.96 -20.01
C SER A 666 -14.09 4.76 -19.79
N GLY A 667 -13.49 3.59 -19.69
CA GLY A 667 -14.21 2.36 -19.38
C GLY A 667 -13.34 1.39 -18.58
N THR A 668 -13.96 0.65 -17.68
CA THR A 668 -13.31 -0.39 -16.89
C THR A 668 -14.18 -1.63 -16.91
N PHE A 669 -13.65 -2.72 -17.43
CA PHE A 669 -14.28 -4.03 -17.35
C PHE A 669 -13.52 -4.91 -16.36
N VAL A 670 -14.24 -5.57 -15.47
CA VAL A 670 -13.69 -6.48 -14.47
C VAL A 670 -14.43 -7.84 -14.56
N PHE A 671 -13.67 -8.92 -14.56
CA PHE A 671 -14.18 -10.28 -14.45
C PHE A 671 -13.29 -11.09 -13.52
N TYR A 672 -13.88 -11.82 -12.58
CA TYR A 672 -13.15 -12.83 -11.82
C TYR A 672 -14.02 -14.03 -11.44
N THR A 673 -13.37 -15.20 -11.28
CA THR A 673 -14.02 -16.40 -10.75
C THR A 673 -14.28 -16.25 -9.26
N GLY A 674 -15.37 -16.86 -8.78
CA GLY A 674 -15.82 -16.71 -7.41
C GLY A 674 -14.79 -17.13 -6.36
N ASP A 675 -14.82 -16.43 -5.23
CA ASP A 675 -14.03 -16.74 -4.04
C ASP A 675 -14.41 -18.07 -3.43
N ALA A 676 -13.46 -18.72 -2.73
CA ALA A 676 -13.73 -19.93 -1.98
C ALA A 676 -14.44 -19.59 -0.66
N VAL A 677 -15.54 -20.28 -0.37
CA VAL A 677 -16.39 -20.01 0.80
C VAL A 677 -16.81 -21.29 1.50
N THR A 678 -17.19 -21.17 2.76
CA THR A 678 -17.74 -22.25 3.57
C THR A 678 -19.25 -22.14 3.60
N PHE A 679 -19.95 -23.11 3.01
CA PHE A 679 -21.39 -23.22 3.08
C PHE A 679 -21.79 -24.48 3.86
N PRO A 680 -22.97 -24.49 4.51
CA PRO A 680 -23.48 -25.68 5.13
C PRO A 680 -23.77 -26.75 4.05
N SER A 681 -23.34 -27.96 4.32
CA SER A 681 -23.60 -29.14 3.45
C SER A 681 -24.92 -29.81 3.78
N GLY A 682 -25.52 -29.49 4.91
CA GLY A 682 -26.77 -30.02 5.39
C GLY A 682 -27.21 -29.29 6.69
N LYS A 683 -28.28 -29.81 7.27
CA LYS A 683 -28.80 -29.37 8.57
C LYS A 683 -29.32 -30.58 9.35
N TYR A 684 -29.34 -30.45 10.65
CA TYR A 684 -29.97 -31.41 11.57
C TYR A 684 -30.71 -30.62 12.67
N GLU A 685 -31.64 -31.27 13.33
CA GLU A 685 -32.43 -30.67 14.39
C GLU A 685 -31.99 -31.24 15.75
N ILE A 686 -31.75 -30.35 16.72
CA ILE A 686 -31.49 -30.71 18.10
C ILE A 686 -32.46 -29.91 19.00
N ASN A 687 -33.29 -30.60 19.77
CA ASN A 687 -34.23 -29.96 20.71
C ASN A 687 -35.09 -28.85 20.05
N GLY A 688 -35.55 -29.07 18.82
CA GLY A 688 -36.35 -28.09 18.06
C GLY A 688 -35.54 -26.95 17.40
N ALA A 689 -34.24 -26.90 17.59
CA ALA A 689 -33.35 -25.94 16.93
C ALA A 689 -32.69 -26.53 15.69
N VAL A 690 -32.82 -25.85 14.55
CA VAL A 690 -32.14 -26.25 13.30
C VAL A 690 -30.68 -25.78 13.35
N VAL A 691 -29.77 -26.74 13.25
CA VAL A 691 -28.31 -26.48 13.31
C VAL A 691 -27.70 -26.79 11.94
N PRO A 692 -27.02 -25.81 11.30
CA PRO A 692 -26.32 -26.04 10.05
C PRO A 692 -25.14 -27.01 10.23
N TYR A 693 -24.97 -27.93 9.29
CA TYR A 693 -23.88 -28.90 9.27
C TYR A 693 -22.85 -28.55 8.22
N TYR A 694 -21.60 -28.41 8.60
CA TYR A 694 -20.49 -28.05 7.72
C TYR A 694 -19.52 -29.21 7.60
N THR A 695 -19.18 -29.61 6.36
CA THR A 695 -18.24 -30.71 6.09
C THR A 695 -16.84 -30.22 5.73
N GLU A 696 -16.75 -29.11 4.99
CA GLU A 696 -15.49 -28.60 4.47
C GLU A 696 -15.40 -27.08 4.62
N ARG A 697 -14.25 -26.60 5.10
CA ARG A 697 -13.89 -25.18 5.07
C ARG A 697 -13.50 -24.80 3.65
N ASN A 698 -14.11 -23.72 3.12
CA ASN A 698 -13.89 -23.19 1.76
C ASN A 698 -14.11 -24.24 0.64
N GLY A 699 -15.01 -25.19 0.87
CA GLY A 699 -15.33 -26.27 -0.10
C GLY A 699 -16.19 -25.82 -1.29
N TYR A 700 -16.79 -24.63 -1.22
CA TYR A 700 -17.66 -24.09 -2.25
C TYR A 700 -17.07 -22.85 -2.91
N ARG A 701 -17.64 -22.46 -4.07
CA ARG A 701 -17.29 -21.23 -4.79
C ARG A 701 -18.47 -20.30 -4.89
N MET A 702 -18.22 -19.00 -4.67
CA MET A 702 -19.17 -17.96 -5.02
C MET A 702 -19.38 -17.91 -6.54
N PRO A 703 -20.52 -17.40 -7.02
CA PRO A 703 -20.71 -17.11 -8.44
C PRO A 703 -19.64 -16.16 -8.99
N ASN A 704 -19.36 -16.27 -10.29
CA ASN A 704 -18.44 -15.37 -10.96
C ASN A 704 -18.93 -13.93 -10.90
N TYR A 705 -17.99 -13.03 -10.79
CA TYR A 705 -18.22 -11.58 -10.73
C TYR A 705 -17.83 -10.94 -12.05
N HIS A 706 -18.67 -10.05 -12.57
CA HIS A 706 -18.28 -9.19 -13.70
C HIS A 706 -19.07 -7.88 -13.72
N ARG A 707 -18.43 -6.82 -14.20
CA ARG A 707 -19.08 -5.52 -14.41
C ARG A 707 -18.35 -4.71 -15.48
N LEU A 708 -19.08 -3.77 -16.06
CA LEU A 708 -18.54 -2.71 -16.92
C LEU A 708 -18.90 -1.35 -16.32
N ASP A 709 -17.91 -0.52 -16.13
CA ASP A 709 -18.05 0.87 -15.67
C ASP A 709 -17.67 1.81 -16.82
N LEU A 710 -18.46 2.87 -17.03
CA LEU A 710 -18.19 3.87 -18.07
C LEU A 710 -18.12 5.28 -17.46
N GLY A 711 -17.25 6.11 -18.01
CA GLY A 711 -17.07 7.50 -17.57
C GLY A 711 -16.89 8.46 -18.73
N LEU A 712 -17.38 9.69 -18.54
CA LEU A 712 -17.19 10.83 -19.40
C LEU A 712 -16.63 11.99 -18.56
N THR A 713 -15.48 12.50 -18.93
CA THR A 713 -14.95 13.74 -18.33
C THR A 713 -15.05 14.88 -19.33
N VAL A 714 -15.68 15.97 -18.88
CA VAL A 714 -15.85 17.21 -19.65
C VAL A 714 -14.93 18.26 -19.06
N TYR A 715 -13.89 18.64 -19.78
CA TYR A 715 -12.98 19.73 -19.42
C TYR A 715 -13.57 21.04 -19.93
N PHE A 716 -13.74 22.01 -19.06
CA PHE A 716 -14.15 23.33 -19.44
C PHE A 716 -12.95 24.18 -19.86
N LYS A 717 -13.17 25.28 -20.53
CA LYS A 717 -12.10 26.16 -20.96
C LYS A 717 -11.36 26.73 -19.75
N ASP A 718 -10.07 26.42 -19.65
CA ASP A 718 -9.21 26.93 -18.59
C ASP A 718 -9.10 28.45 -18.65
N ARG A 719 -9.22 29.09 -17.49
CA ARG A 719 -8.83 30.47 -17.25
C ARG A 719 -7.44 30.50 -16.59
N PRO A 720 -6.66 31.59 -16.70
CA PRO A 720 -5.30 31.62 -16.16
C PRO A 720 -5.17 31.21 -14.68
N LYS A 721 -6.22 31.46 -13.89
CA LYS A 721 -6.26 31.16 -12.44
C LYS A 721 -7.30 30.13 -12.06
N PHE A 722 -8.04 29.53 -13.01
CA PHE A 722 -9.13 28.62 -12.68
C PHE A 722 -9.26 27.49 -13.71
N GLU A 723 -9.07 26.27 -13.23
CA GLU A 723 -9.23 25.03 -13.98
C GLU A 723 -10.41 24.26 -13.40
N HIS A 724 -11.27 23.69 -14.25
CA HIS A 724 -12.41 22.89 -13.77
C HIS A 724 -12.87 21.85 -14.79
N ASN A 725 -13.41 20.75 -14.27
CA ASN A 725 -13.99 19.69 -15.08
C ASN A 725 -15.22 19.06 -14.39
N LEU A 726 -16.03 18.39 -15.20
CA LEU A 726 -17.17 17.60 -14.76
C LEU A 726 -16.91 16.15 -15.14
N ASN A 727 -16.96 15.25 -14.16
CA ASN A 727 -16.89 13.81 -14.37
C ASN A 727 -18.28 13.22 -14.18
N VAL A 728 -18.78 12.50 -15.17
CA VAL A 728 -20.03 11.73 -15.11
C VAL A 728 -19.68 10.28 -15.35
N SER A 729 -20.09 9.38 -14.46
CA SER A 729 -19.81 7.97 -14.62
C SER A 729 -20.96 7.07 -14.20
N ILE A 730 -20.97 5.86 -14.70
CA ILE A 730 -21.95 4.83 -14.38
C ILE A 730 -21.17 3.58 -14.00
N TYR A 731 -21.33 3.15 -12.76
CA TYR A 731 -20.83 1.89 -12.26
C TYR A 731 -21.82 0.77 -12.62
N ASN A 732 -21.30 -0.36 -13.13
CA ASN A 732 -22.08 -1.53 -13.50
C ASN A 732 -23.21 -1.22 -14.51
N VAL A 733 -22.82 -0.73 -15.70
CA VAL A 733 -23.73 -0.18 -16.73
C VAL A 733 -24.87 -1.13 -17.11
N TYR A 734 -24.63 -2.44 -17.18
CA TYR A 734 -25.64 -3.45 -17.51
C TYR A 734 -26.38 -4.02 -16.29
N ALA A 735 -26.20 -3.41 -15.11
CA ALA A 735 -26.93 -3.69 -13.87
C ALA A 735 -26.86 -5.18 -13.43
N HIS A 736 -25.74 -5.88 -13.69
CA HIS A 736 -25.53 -7.27 -13.27
C HIS A 736 -25.66 -7.41 -11.76
N ARG A 737 -26.30 -8.47 -11.30
CA ARG A 737 -26.46 -8.77 -9.87
C ARG A 737 -25.27 -9.55 -9.35
N ASN A 738 -24.16 -8.85 -9.12
CA ASN A 738 -22.98 -9.47 -8.50
C ASN A 738 -23.29 -9.89 -7.07
N THR A 739 -22.84 -11.10 -6.71
CA THR A 739 -23.10 -11.67 -5.39
C THR A 739 -22.21 -10.99 -4.34
N PHE A 740 -22.84 -10.36 -3.36
CA PHE A 740 -22.17 -9.86 -2.16
C PHE A 740 -22.12 -10.95 -1.08
N MET A 741 -23.27 -11.57 -0.80
CA MET A 741 -23.42 -12.59 0.23
C MET A 741 -24.49 -13.61 -0.19
N ILE A 742 -24.30 -14.85 0.23
CA ILE A 742 -25.32 -15.89 0.18
C ILE A 742 -25.65 -16.27 1.61
N SER A 743 -26.91 -16.10 2.03
CA SER A 743 -27.46 -16.59 3.29
C SER A 743 -28.35 -17.81 3.05
N PHE A 744 -28.51 -18.61 4.09
CA PHE A 744 -29.38 -19.78 4.07
C PHE A 744 -30.49 -19.57 5.10
N GLU A 745 -31.72 -19.59 4.64
CA GLU A 745 -32.91 -19.37 5.46
C GLU A 745 -33.91 -20.51 5.27
N GLU A 746 -34.72 -20.79 6.28
CA GLU A 746 -35.80 -21.74 6.14
C GLU A 746 -36.85 -21.22 5.17
N ASP A 747 -37.33 -22.13 4.29
CA ASP A 747 -38.40 -21.79 3.36
C ASP A 747 -39.73 -21.70 4.12
N LYS A 748 -40.26 -20.48 4.26
CA LYS A 748 -41.53 -20.21 4.97
C LYS A 748 -42.74 -20.96 4.33
N ASP A 749 -42.65 -21.22 3.02
CA ASP A 749 -43.72 -21.87 2.27
C ASP A 749 -43.58 -23.41 2.28
N ASN A 750 -42.40 -23.92 2.61
CA ASN A 750 -42.09 -25.35 2.71
C ASN A 750 -41.22 -25.61 3.95
N PRO A 751 -41.81 -25.73 5.14
CA PRO A 751 -41.09 -26.02 6.37
C PRO A 751 -40.17 -27.24 6.22
N GLY A 752 -38.94 -27.14 6.71
CA GLY A 752 -37.92 -28.17 6.56
C GLY A 752 -37.04 -28.07 5.30
N LYS A 753 -37.39 -27.23 4.30
CA LYS A 753 -36.52 -26.88 3.17
C LYS A 753 -35.72 -25.62 3.47
N THR A 754 -34.53 -25.55 2.89
CA THR A 754 -33.65 -24.36 3.01
C THR A 754 -33.58 -23.66 1.66
N LYS A 755 -33.75 -22.33 1.67
CA LYS A 755 -33.53 -21.45 0.53
C LYS A 755 -32.15 -20.81 0.65
N ALA A 756 -31.39 -20.75 -0.43
CA ALA A 756 -30.20 -19.94 -0.56
C ALA A 756 -30.58 -18.58 -1.13
N ILE A 757 -30.36 -17.51 -0.37
CA ILE A 757 -30.70 -16.14 -0.75
C ILE A 757 -29.44 -15.40 -1.14
N GLN A 758 -29.38 -14.98 -2.40
CA GLN A 758 -28.29 -14.14 -2.93
C GLN A 758 -28.61 -12.67 -2.70
N THR A 759 -27.74 -11.99 -1.99
CA THR A 759 -27.79 -10.53 -1.82
C THR A 759 -26.76 -9.86 -2.73
N SER A 760 -27.18 -8.82 -3.45
CA SER A 760 -26.33 -7.96 -4.28
C SER A 760 -26.41 -6.52 -3.76
N LEU A 761 -25.27 -5.85 -3.57
CA LEU A 761 -25.21 -4.49 -3.03
C LEU A 761 -25.58 -3.44 -4.07
N PHE A 762 -24.94 -3.51 -5.23
CA PHE A 762 -25.08 -2.51 -6.28
C PHE A 762 -25.52 -3.13 -7.59
N ARG A 763 -26.47 -2.46 -8.21
CA ARG A 763 -26.84 -2.71 -9.61
C ARG A 763 -26.20 -1.59 -10.44
N LEU A 764 -26.95 -0.73 -11.04
CA LEU A 764 -26.47 0.43 -11.78
C LEU A 764 -26.38 1.62 -10.81
N VAL A 765 -25.17 2.24 -10.71
CA VAL A 765 -24.97 3.44 -9.86
C VAL A 765 -24.42 4.59 -10.71
N PRO A 766 -25.24 5.61 -11.01
CA PRO A 766 -24.73 6.81 -11.64
C PRO A 766 -24.00 7.69 -10.64
N SER A 767 -23.02 8.44 -11.11
CA SER A 767 -22.31 9.44 -10.32
C SER A 767 -21.94 10.66 -11.15
N ILE A 768 -21.86 11.80 -10.48
CA ILE A 768 -21.45 13.06 -11.05
C ILE A 768 -20.57 13.80 -10.04
N THR A 769 -19.44 14.33 -10.50
CA THR A 769 -18.50 15.08 -9.66
C THR A 769 -17.98 16.29 -10.43
N TYR A 770 -18.14 17.47 -9.86
CA TYR A 770 -17.54 18.70 -10.33
C TYR A 770 -16.23 18.94 -9.59
N ASN A 771 -15.12 19.08 -10.33
CA ASN A 771 -13.80 19.35 -9.78
C ASN A 771 -13.34 20.75 -10.20
N PHE A 772 -12.62 21.43 -9.30
CA PHE A 772 -12.07 22.76 -9.54
C PHE A 772 -10.68 22.92 -8.92
N LYS A 773 -9.88 23.84 -9.50
CA LYS A 773 -8.58 24.28 -8.98
C LYS A 773 -8.42 25.78 -9.22
N ILE A 774 -8.16 26.53 -8.15
CA ILE A 774 -7.82 27.96 -8.13
C ILE A 774 -6.31 28.06 -7.87
N LYS A 775 -5.63 28.79 -8.78
CA LYS A 775 -4.15 28.96 -8.75
C LYS A 775 -3.76 30.33 -8.21
#